data_88f93fe33aec814b4f119bd596d837d2
#
_entry.id   88f93fe33aec814b4f119bd596d837d2
#
_cell.length_a   1.000
_cell.length_b   1.000
_cell.length_c   1.000
_cell.angle_alpha   90.00
_cell.angle_beta   90.00
_cell.angle_gamma   90.00
#
_symmetry.space_group_name_H-M   'P 1'
#
loop_
_entity.id
_entity.type
_entity.pdbx_description
1 polymer ?
#
loop_
_entity_poly.entity_id
_entity_poly.type
_entity_poly.pdbx_seq_one_letter_code
_entity_poly.pdbx_strand_id
1 'polypeptide(L)'
;MLVGVALIALVVGAGMYAESRIDPTAVKKFLTDAAHQATGREVLVRGATELQLFPIPTLVAENVIFANAPWSISPDMARVKRLEARVDILPLFLGQLRVSRFRLLEPYVLLEQDKKGRHNWDFGTEVEQSAENNFLAAMQSRVRMVVSEIQIVDGTFSYRHGKVTRTIRVPHLTAYGDVGGGPLELAGRGQFNGRAWKLTGSVGELSTLLRNEPYGLAFVLSSEGTKVSGTGVVERPLEGTGLRMDLKLDARSGRQMLAVAGVDVDLPGSVQASAEISDVADGLRLDKLQAKASIGGGHISANGSVDNLAGLRGVKLSVVVKSKSLSSLSRLSGVDLPKTGPLKATARITNPKGRYRMDKLSADVALQGATVKLNGKLANLARGRGLALGIDLQATSLAKLSRYLGVPLPAVGPVKVSGRLSRTKHGYKLAKIDAKVGRSDADGELFIYPNRKRPRIVGRLAAKNLDLDQLLPGTRGSGAKRIFSDAPLSLAWLGTFDGEVSVHARKLRIQNVRMDKVKAGMSLNKGQLRFTQSGSLGGGKFKAKLSLDARVKRPHFAMRVRGKAIGLGKVSEQIYDTKLIEGAAADVNIDVAGRGNSAAELMAGLSGGIFLAVGKATIHNKRLRKVSADVVTEVLETVAMQSHEDETTHVRCAVVRVPVKNGVVSVDRTIAMETTRAALSASGSIDLRNEGLDLGVDLVGRNGPNLGASSFSGLVRVRGTIAEPEVGADAVGIAGVAATVAGAVATGGLSLIAQGLISQIAADRSTCRTALEIDNGGATQTVAFTKTRSQDAQERDSATRSSKQARRRAVAASEGSATKTAADGS
;
A
#
# COMPACT_ATOMS: atom_id res chain seq x y z
N MET A 1 12.53 29.91 89.59
CA MET A 1 12.04 30.55 88.41
C MET A 1 12.71 31.88 88.03
N LEU A 2 12.91 32.80 88.93
CA LEU A 2 13.60 34.11 88.71
C LEU A 2 15.01 34.01 88.17
N VAL A 3 15.88 33.09 88.75
CA VAL A 3 17.22 32.86 88.25
C VAL A 3 17.31 32.34 86.84
N GLY A 4 16.35 31.49 86.40
CA GLY A 4 16.29 31.00 85.04
C GLY A 4 15.94 32.13 84.07
N VAL A 5 15.02 33.01 84.44
CA VAL A 5 14.62 34.18 83.60
C VAL A 5 15.80 35.20 83.56
N ALA A 6 16.54 35.41 84.63
CA ALA A 6 17.66 36.32 84.61
C ALA A 6 18.83 35.75 83.77
N LEU A 7 19.08 34.45 83.81
CA LEU A 7 20.07 33.78 82.94
C LEU A 7 19.67 33.83 81.46
N ILE A 8 18.42 33.58 81.14
CA ILE A 8 17.90 33.75 79.81
C ILE A 8 18.01 35.22 79.34
N ALA A 9 17.62 36.18 80.18
CA ALA A 9 17.77 37.61 79.84
C ALA A 9 19.22 38.01 79.62
N LEU A 10 20.20 37.44 80.42
CA LEU A 10 21.62 37.71 80.27
C LEU A 10 22.16 37.07 78.96
N VAL A 11 21.76 35.87 78.65
CA VAL A 11 22.13 35.21 77.39
C VAL A 11 21.57 35.95 76.20
N VAL A 12 20.30 36.35 76.25
CA VAL A 12 19.68 37.18 75.24
C VAL A 12 20.36 38.54 75.12
N GLY A 13 20.63 39.21 76.17
CA GLY A 13 21.31 40.50 76.14
C GLY A 13 22.75 40.40 75.62
N ALA A 14 23.52 39.39 76.06
CA ALA A 14 24.84 39.10 75.49
C ALA A 14 24.84 38.74 74.03
N GLY A 15 23.84 38.00 73.59
CA GLY A 15 23.62 37.66 72.20
C GLY A 15 23.33 38.89 71.32
N MET A 16 22.41 39.78 71.80
CA MET A 16 22.09 41.05 71.13
C MET A 16 23.27 42.03 71.12
N TYR A 17 24.07 42.07 72.19
CA TYR A 17 25.28 42.85 72.20
C TYR A 17 26.36 42.33 71.28
N ALA A 18 26.57 41.04 71.22
CA ALA A 18 27.49 40.42 70.26
C ALA A 18 27.05 40.66 68.78
N GLU A 19 25.74 40.58 68.49
CA GLU A 19 25.16 40.87 67.18
C GLU A 19 25.45 42.32 66.77
N SER A 20 25.37 43.28 67.65
CA SER A 20 25.63 44.71 67.34
C SER A 20 27.13 45.01 67.06
N ARG A 21 28.03 44.11 67.36
CA ARG A 21 29.49 44.21 67.11
C ARG A 21 29.95 43.53 65.86
N ILE A 22 29.13 42.75 65.20
CA ILE A 22 29.46 42.06 63.93
C ILE A 22 29.37 43.05 62.79
N ASP A 23 30.50 43.27 62.10
CA ASP A 23 30.55 44.07 60.90
C ASP A 23 29.90 43.32 59.73
N PRO A 24 28.76 43.76 59.12
CA PRO A 24 28.12 43.14 58.02
C PRO A 24 29.03 43.06 56.78
N THR A 25 30.01 43.99 56.66
CA THR A 25 30.99 44.02 55.56
C THR A 25 31.96 42.84 55.62
N ALA A 26 32.39 42.52 56.85
CA ALA A 26 33.28 41.40 57.12
C ALA A 26 32.59 40.05 56.81
N VAL A 27 31.30 39.91 57.20
CA VAL A 27 30.52 38.71 56.84
C VAL A 27 30.32 38.60 55.34
N LYS A 28 29.99 39.68 54.63
CA LYS A 28 29.85 39.73 53.19
C LYS A 28 31.17 39.31 52.51
N LYS A 29 32.28 39.90 52.90
CA LYS A 29 33.59 39.56 52.31
C LYS A 29 33.97 38.10 52.58
N PHE A 30 33.72 37.57 53.74
CA PHE A 30 33.94 36.16 54.03
C PHE A 30 33.13 35.23 53.12
N LEU A 31 31.86 35.51 52.92
CA LEU A 31 30.97 34.74 52.03
C LEU A 31 31.47 34.78 50.60
N THR A 32 31.82 35.94 50.08
CA THR A 32 32.27 36.11 48.67
C THR A 32 33.59 35.45 48.43
N ASP A 33 34.55 35.58 49.34
CA ASP A 33 35.87 34.97 49.23
C ASP A 33 35.79 33.45 49.34
N ALA A 34 35.02 32.92 50.28
CA ALA A 34 34.82 31.46 50.41
C ALA A 34 34.15 30.85 49.15
N ALA A 35 33.17 31.52 48.63
CA ALA A 35 32.49 31.04 47.42
C ALA A 35 33.41 31.14 46.17
N HIS A 36 34.19 32.18 46.05
CA HIS A 36 35.20 32.33 45.00
C HIS A 36 36.27 31.23 45.05
N GLN A 37 36.80 30.97 46.24
CA GLN A 37 37.80 29.89 46.47
C GLN A 37 37.21 28.51 46.12
N ALA A 38 35.93 28.29 46.44
CA ALA A 38 35.29 26.99 46.23
C ALA A 38 34.93 26.75 44.74
N THR A 39 34.69 27.78 43.96
CA THR A 39 34.09 27.63 42.62
C THR A 39 34.87 28.31 41.48
N GLY A 40 35.90 29.12 41.82
CA GLY A 40 36.63 29.96 40.88
C GLY A 40 35.73 31.07 40.20
N ARG A 41 34.56 31.31 40.77
CA ARG A 41 33.58 32.28 40.22
C ARG A 41 33.33 33.39 41.22
N GLU A 42 33.09 34.59 40.67
CA GLU A 42 32.72 35.71 41.52
C GLU A 42 31.29 35.52 42.06
N VAL A 43 31.17 35.79 43.36
CA VAL A 43 29.87 35.87 44.04
C VAL A 43 29.70 37.28 44.54
N LEU A 44 28.65 37.94 44.14
CA LEU A 44 28.31 39.30 44.52
C LEU A 44 27.06 39.30 45.41
N VAL A 45 27.16 39.89 46.60
CA VAL A 45 26.00 40.16 47.44
C VAL A 45 25.67 41.64 47.31
N ARG A 46 24.62 42.00 46.61
CA ARG A 46 24.23 43.41 46.34
C ARG A 46 23.31 43.98 47.39
N GLY A 47 22.60 43.12 48.14
CA GLY A 47 21.66 43.55 49.20
C GLY A 47 22.28 43.51 50.57
N ALA A 48 21.43 43.62 51.59
CA ALA A 48 21.80 43.53 52.99
C ALA A 48 22.36 42.14 53.31
N THR A 49 23.36 42.13 54.22
CA THR A 49 23.88 40.90 54.82
C THR A 49 23.74 41.06 56.32
N GLU A 50 22.99 40.20 56.97
CA GLU A 50 22.68 40.22 58.36
C GLU A 50 23.04 38.89 59.03
N LEU A 51 23.69 38.95 60.18
CA LEU A 51 23.91 37.76 61.00
C LEU A 51 23.13 37.93 62.29
N GLN A 52 21.96 37.35 62.38
CA GLN A 52 21.15 37.31 63.58
C GLN A 52 21.61 36.20 64.46
N LEU A 53 22.09 36.50 65.68
CA LEU A 53 22.60 35.50 66.62
C LEU A 53 21.55 34.95 67.58
N PHE A 54 20.48 35.70 67.81
CA PHE A 54 19.41 35.30 68.74
C PHE A 54 18.04 35.36 68.07
N PRO A 55 17.05 34.47 68.36
CA PRO A 55 17.16 33.29 69.27
C PRO A 55 17.89 32.11 68.65
N ILE A 56 18.07 32.10 67.33
CA ILE A 56 18.76 31.02 66.55
C ILE A 56 19.69 31.71 65.54
N PRO A 57 21.00 31.39 65.55
CA PRO A 57 21.89 31.96 64.55
C PRO A 57 21.40 31.74 63.10
N THR A 58 21.18 32.86 62.48
CA THR A 58 20.67 32.86 61.09
C THR A 58 21.45 33.88 60.27
N LEU A 59 22.14 33.39 59.23
CA LEU A 59 22.77 34.25 58.26
C LEU A 59 21.73 34.56 57.17
N VAL A 60 21.55 35.82 56.87
CA VAL A 60 20.69 36.28 55.78
C VAL A 60 21.53 37.08 54.79
N ALA A 61 21.44 36.77 53.53
CA ALA A 61 22.06 37.53 52.42
C ALA A 61 21.02 37.80 51.33
N GLU A 62 20.93 39.08 50.96
CA GLU A 62 19.99 39.49 49.93
C GLU A 62 20.66 39.80 48.60
N ASN A 63 19.92 39.52 47.48
CA ASN A 63 20.37 39.74 46.12
C ASN A 63 21.76 39.12 45.83
N VAL A 64 21.88 37.82 46.13
CA VAL A 64 23.09 37.05 45.88
C VAL A 64 23.13 36.70 44.38
N ILE A 65 24.26 37.04 43.75
CA ILE A 65 24.51 36.76 42.30
C ILE A 65 25.74 35.90 42.18
N PHE A 66 25.64 34.83 41.44
CA PHE A 66 26.71 33.93 41.11
C PHE A 66 27.09 34.11 39.64
N ALA A 67 28.32 34.52 39.36
CA ALA A 67 28.77 34.82 37.97
C ALA A 67 28.79 33.59 37.09
N ASN A 68 28.50 33.78 35.81
CA ASN A 68 28.48 32.69 34.83
C ASN A 68 29.90 32.38 34.30
N ALA A 69 29.99 31.35 33.48
CA ALA A 69 31.19 31.02 32.75
C ALA A 69 31.61 32.14 31.79
N PRO A 70 32.89 32.44 31.61
CA PRO A 70 33.39 33.52 30.75
C PRO A 70 32.91 33.44 29.28
N TRP A 71 32.58 32.22 28.83
CA TRP A 71 32.07 31.99 27.47
C TRP A 71 30.55 32.17 27.34
N SER A 72 29.81 32.32 28.45
CA SER A 72 28.37 32.53 28.41
C SER A 72 28.02 33.96 28.03
N ILE A 73 26.89 34.13 27.32
CA ILE A 73 26.32 35.44 26.96
C ILE A 73 25.61 36.06 28.18
N SER A 74 25.11 35.21 29.09
CA SER A 74 24.46 35.66 30.31
C SER A 74 25.51 35.90 31.41
N PRO A 75 25.56 37.09 32.00
CA PRO A 75 26.56 37.39 33.03
C PRO A 75 26.38 36.55 34.29
N ASP A 76 25.15 36.20 34.63
CA ASP A 76 24.80 35.50 35.86
C ASP A 76 24.38 34.07 35.55
N MET A 77 25.05 33.11 36.25
CA MET A 77 24.65 31.71 36.27
C MET A 77 23.49 31.48 37.27
N ALA A 78 23.57 32.12 38.44
CA ALA A 78 22.49 32.06 39.40
C ALA A 78 22.24 33.43 40.08
N ARG A 79 21.03 33.68 40.44
CA ARG A 79 20.61 34.82 41.26
C ARG A 79 19.64 34.30 42.30
N VAL A 80 19.80 34.77 43.53
CA VAL A 80 18.90 34.42 44.66
C VAL A 80 18.48 35.74 45.31
N LYS A 81 17.18 35.98 45.41
CA LYS A 81 16.67 37.21 46.04
C LYS A 81 16.99 37.26 47.50
N ARG A 82 16.83 36.12 48.19
CA ARG A 82 17.16 36.01 49.63
C ARG A 82 17.63 34.59 49.94
N LEU A 83 18.78 34.49 50.57
CA LEU A 83 19.37 33.30 51.08
C LEU A 83 19.38 33.38 52.61
N GLU A 84 18.85 32.33 53.25
CA GLU A 84 18.85 32.19 54.71
C GLU A 84 19.51 30.88 55.08
N ALA A 85 20.54 30.94 55.98
CA ALA A 85 21.21 29.79 56.51
C ALA A 85 21.11 29.81 58.03
N ARG A 86 20.41 28.84 58.63
CA ARG A 86 20.24 28.70 60.06
C ARG A 86 21.23 27.69 60.59
N VAL A 87 21.99 28.08 61.64
CA VAL A 87 23.06 27.26 62.20
C VAL A 87 22.70 26.87 63.62
N ASP A 88 22.90 25.62 63.98
CA ASP A 88 22.70 25.14 65.33
C ASP A 88 23.99 25.37 66.16
N ILE A 89 23.90 26.05 67.30
CA ILE A 89 25.04 26.48 68.17
C ILE A 89 25.66 25.28 68.89
N LEU A 90 24.86 24.38 69.46
CA LEU A 90 25.34 23.28 70.29
C LEU A 90 26.28 22.33 69.57
N PRO A 91 26.01 21.90 68.37
CA PRO A 91 26.88 21.06 67.55
C PRO A 91 28.22 21.73 67.23
N LEU A 92 28.26 23.07 67.13
CA LEU A 92 29.46 23.82 66.80
C LEU A 92 30.53 23.67 67.89
N PHE A 93 30.10 23.64 69.15
CA PHE A 93 31.03 23.39 70.31
C PHE A 93 31.64 21.95 70.26
N LEU A 94 30.99 21.04 69.55
CA LEU A 94 31.45 19.64 69.32
C LEU A 94 32.21 19.48 68.00
N GLY A 95 32.62 20.58 67.37
CA GLY A 95 33.34 20.56 66.11
C GLY A 95 32.45 20.17 64.88
N GLN A 96 31.10 20.31 64.97
CA GLN A 96 30.17 20.03 63.92
C GLN A 96 29.45 21.32 63.45
N LEU A 97 29.58 21.69 62.19
CA LEU A 97 28.77 22.74 61.57
C LEU A 97 27.47 22.16 61.11
N ARG A 98 26.44 22.36 61.93
CA ARG A 98 25.08 21.91 61.48
C ARG A 98 24.30 23.11 60.97
N VAL A 99 23.88 23.06 59.66
CA VAL A 99 22.96 23.99 59.09
C VAL A 99 21.59 23.36 59.21
N SER A 100 20.77 23.82 60.22
CA SER A 100 19.45 23.25 60.43
C SER A 100 18.48 23.58 59.33
N ARG A 101 18.63 24.74 58.69
CA ARG A 101 17.81 25.11 57.51
C ARG A 101 18.62 25.99 56.55
N PHE A 102 18.53 25.64 55.24
CA PHE A 102 19.05 26.46 54.16
C PHE A 102 17.92 26.80 53.23
N ARG A 103 17.53 28.07 53.14
CA ARG A 103 16.38 28.54 52.39
C ARG A 103 16.80 29.48 51.28
N LEU A 104 16.33 29.21 50.05
CA LEU A 104 16.52 30.01 48.86
C LEU A 104 15.15 30.58 48.42
N LEU A 105 15.02 31.88 48.46
CA LEU A 105 13.80 32.57 48.00
C LEU A 105 14.03 33.16 46.61
N GLU A 106 13.15 32.86 45.69
CA GLU A 106 13.17 33.25 44.26
C GLU A 106 14.53 32.99 43.57
N PRO A 107 15.12 31.79 43.75
CA PRO A 107 16.37 31.49 43.02
C PRO A 107 16.07 31.36 41.52
N TYR A 108 16.92 32.01 40.73
CA TYR A 108 17.01 31.80 39.26
C TYR A 108 18.34 31.13 38.97
N VAL A 109 18.32 29.99 38.28
CA VAL A 109 19.50 29.24 37.88
C VAL A 109 19.48 28.99 36.38
N LEU A 110 20.52 29.37 35.67
CA LEU A 110 20.73 29.14 34.25
C LEU A 110 21.84 28.12 34.03
N LEU A 111 21.49 26.93 33.65
CA LEU A 111 22.45 25.89 33.22
C LEU A 111 22.62 25.98 31.69
N GLU A 112 23.90 25.99 31.26
CA GLU A 112 24.20 26.16 29.83
C GLU A 112 25.20 25.12 29.34
N GLN A 113 24.98 24.64 28.11
CA GLN A 113 25.96 23.87 27.36
C GLN A 113 26.29 24.62 26.05
N ASP A 114 27.58 24.85 25.82
CA ASP A 114 28.05 25.46 24.60
C ASP A 114 28.08 24.50 23.40
N LYS A 115 28.44 24.99 22.23
CA LYS A 115 28.54 24.18 20.99
C LYS A 115 29.72 23.19 21.01
N LYS A 116 30.68 23.37 21.92
CA LYS A 116 31.83 22.47 22.14
C LYS A 116 31.54 21.42 23.21
N GLY A 117 30.33 21.43 23.80
CA GLY A 117 29.92 20.51 24.84
C GLY A 117 30.35 20.91 26.25
N ARG A 118 30.96 22.11 26.46
CA ARG A 118 31.33 22.59 27.82
C ARG A 118 30.09 23.07 28.57
N HIS A 119 30.07 22.82 29.86
CA HIS A 119 28.96 23.20 30.74
C HIS A 119 29.35 24.43 31.59
N ASN A 120 28.41 25.34 31.90
CA ASN A 120 28.72 26.48 32.76
C ASN A 120 28.82 26.11 34.24
N TRP A 121 28.34 24.94 34.62
CA TRP A 121 28.52 24.37 35.97
C TRP A 121 29.76 23.48 36.08
N ASP A 122 30.56 23.40 35.03
CA ASP A 122 31.91 22.83 35.11
C ASP A 122 32.83 23.91 35.66
N PHE A 123 33.12 23.79 36.96
CA PHE A 123 33.86 24.80 37.69
C PHE A 123 35.39 24.69 37.52
N GLY A 124 35.87 23.81 36.61
CA GLY A 124 37.25 23.67 36.17
C GLY A 124 38.21 23.30 37.32
N THR A 125 39.08 22.38 37.03
CA THR A 125 40.21 22.00 37.95
C THR A 125 41.38 22.99 37.91
N GLU A 126 41.16 24.25 37.52
CA GLU A 126 42.21 25.30 37.59
C GLU A 126 42.43 25.85 38.99
N VAL A 127 41.94 25.16 40.05
CA VAL A 127 42.45 25.33 41.38
C VAL A 127 43.73 24.48 41.55
N GLU A 128 44.70 24.69 40.62
CA GLU A 128 46.06 24.23 40.87
C GLU A 128 46.70 25.11 41.92
N GLN A 129 46.88 24.50 43.09
CA GLN A 129 48.03 24.71 43.94
C GLN A 129 48.33 26.16 44.33
N SER A 130 47.45 26.76 45.10
CA SER A 130 47.92 27.67 46.13
C SER A 130 47.88 26.92 47.49
N ALA A 131 48.95 26.24 47.82
CA ALA A 131 49.09 25.39 48.99
C ALA A 131 49.05 26.12 50.35
N GLU A 132 48.65 27.40 50.40
CA GLU A 132 48.67 28.20 51.61
C GLU A 132 47.32 28.57 52.22
N ASN A 133 46.17 28.22 51.60
CA ASN A 133 44.88 28.52 52.23
C ASN A 133 43.96 27.31 52.27
N ASN A 134 44.32 26.29 53.00
CA ASN A 134 43.53 25.08 53.22
C ASN A 134 42.37 25.28 54.22
N PHE A 135 41.70 26.44 54.23
CA PHE A 135 40.54 26.65 55.11
C PHE A 135 39.40 25.67 54.79
N LEU A 136 39.05 25.46 53.52
CA LEU A 136 38.08 24.45 53.15
C LEU A 136 38.57 23.03 53.40
N ALA A 137 39.79 22.70 53.06
CA ALA A 137 40.41 21.43 53.42
C ALA A 137 40.54 21.22 54.91
N ALA A 138 40.90 22.26 55.71
CA ALA A 138 40.91 22.20 57.17
C ALA A 138 39.47 22.14 57.74
N MET A 139 38.48 22.81 57.17
CA MET A 139 37.06 22.60 57.54
C MET A 139 36.60 21.20 57.16
N GLN A 140 36.90 20.71 55.99
CA GLN A 140 36.51 19.35 55.55
C GLN A 140 37.13 18.26 56.43
N SER A 141 38.32 18.48 56.92
CA SER A 141 39.04 17.51 57.82
C SER A 141 38.61 17.59 59.25
N ARG A 142 38.10 18.73 59.74
CA ARG A 142 37.86 18.95 61.22
C ARG A 142 36.37 19.23 61.51
N VAL A 143 35.58 19.64 60.57
CA VAL A 143 34.16 20.02 60.79
C VAL A 143 33.25 19.18 59.92
N ARG A 144 32.42 18.37 60.52
CA ARG A 144 31.41 17.59 59.82
C ARG A 144 30.22 18.53 59.51
N MET A 145 30.03 18.82 58.21
CA MET A 145 28.90 19.65 57.79
C MET A 145 27.64 18.78 57.60
N VAL A 146 26.56 19.06 58.30
CA VAL A 146 25.28 18.39 58.21
C VAL A 146 24.23 19.45 57.90
N VAL A 147 23.44 19.24 56.83
CA VAL A 147 22.30 20.09 56.46
C VAL A 147 21.01 19.28 56.67
N SER A 148 20.15 19.77 57.60
CA SER A 148 18.93 19.04 57.95
C SER A 148 17.76 19.41 57.06
N GLU A 149 17.69 20.65 56.53
CA GLU A 149 16.62 21.07 55.67
C GLU A 149 17.11 22.05 54.58
N ILE A 150 16.77 21.79 53.33
CA ILE A 150 16.95 22.72 52.21
C ILE A 150 15.57 23.08 51.67
N GLN A 151 15.27 24.36 51.59
CA GLN A 151 14.03 24.88 51.04
C GLN A 151 14.29 25.77 49.80
N ILE A 152 13.60 25.51 48.72
CA ILE A 152 13.53 26.39 47.55
C ILE A 152 12.10 26.89 47.45
N VAL A 153 11.91 28.21 47.41
CA VAL A 153 10.63 28.87 47.28
C VAL A 153 10.67 29.75 46.03
N ASP A 154 9.69 29.57 45.16
CA ASP A 154 9.51 30.29 43.89
C ASP A 154 10.74 30.26 42.95
N GLY A 155 11.41 29.11 42.91
CA GLY A 155 12.60 28.89 42.08
C GLY A 155 12.27 28.83 40.57
N THR A 156 13.21 29.33 39.76
CA THR A 156 13.16 29.25 38.30
C THR A 156 14.48 28.65 37.81
N PHE A 157 14.40 27.51 37.16
CA PHE A 157 15.55 26.78 36.63
C PHE A 157 15.44 26.73 35.10
N SER A 158 16.46 27.23 34.41
CA SER A 158 16.56 27.26 32.96
C SER A 158 17.74 26.43 32.47
N TYR A 159 17.52 25.64 31.45
CA TYR A 159 18.58 24.92 30.72
C TYR A 159 18.64 25.41 29.28
N ARG A 160 19.83 25.88 28.84
CA ARG A 160 20.09 26.37 27.51
C ARG A 160 21.06 25.48 26.77
N HIS A 161 20.64 24.99 25.63
CA HIS A 161 21.49 24.28 24.68
C HIS A 161 21.32 24.86 23.27
N GLY A 162 22.36 25.53 22.76
CA GLY A 162 22.30 26.24 21.49
C GLY A 162 21.26 27.37 21.49
N LYS A 163 20.23 27.26 20.66
CA LYS A 163 19.12 28.23 20.58
C LYS A 163 17.89 27.84 21.41
N VAL A 164 17.90 26.69 22.03
CA VAL A 164 16.74 26.16 22.77
C VAL A 164 16.97 26.40 24.27
N THR A 165 16.03 27.12 24.90
CA THR A 165 15.97 27.29 26.37
C THR A 165 14.72 26.58 26.88
N ARG A 166 14.86 25.78 27.89
CA ARG A 166 13.78 25.10 28.62
C ARG A 166 13.76 25.59 30.04
N THR A 167 12.63 26.08 30.52
CA THR A 167 12.50 26.66 31.88
C THR A 167 11.49 25.85 32.68
N ILE A 168 11.87 25.53 33.90
CA ILE A 168 11.04 24.84 34.90
C ILE A 168 10.83 25.80 36.06
N ARG A 169 9.57 26.03 36.46
CA ARG A 169 9.21 26.77 37.67
C ARG A 169 8.96 25.78 38.81
N VAL A 170 9.59 26.03 39.93
CA VAL A 170 9.53 25.21 41.14
C VAL A 170 9.04 26.09 42.29
N PRO A 171 7.71 26.26 42.47
CA PRO A 171 7.17 27.07 43.56
C PRO A 171 7.62 26.59 44.95
N HIS A 172 7.81 25.26 45.10
CA HIS A 172 8.25 24.70 46.36
C HIS A 172 8.98 23.39 46.15
N LEU A 173 10.20 23.33 46.68
CA LEU A 173 11.00 22.11 46.81
C LEU A 173 11.65 22.09 48.19
N THR A 174 11.51 20.98 48.87
CA THR A 174 12.13 20.79 50.22
C THR A 174 12.91 19.48 50.16
N ALA A 175 14.09 19.52 50.75
CA ALA A 175 14.88 18.34 51.07
C ALA A 175 15.09 18.27 52.60
N TYR A 176 14.76 17.15 53.19
CA TYR A 176 14.89 16.90 54.64
C TYR A 176 15.93 15.80 54.88
N GLY A 177 16.86 16.03 55.83
CA GLY A 177 17.78 15.05 56.31
C GLY A 177 17.61 14.77 57.79
N ASP A 178 18.01 13.60 58.26
CA ASP A 178 18.03 13.27 59.66
C ASP A 178 19.05 14.12 60.41
N VAL A 179 18.78 14.33 61.66
CA VAL A 179 19.64 15.11 62.58
C VAL A 179 21.05 14.48 62.73
N GLY A 180 21.18 13.19 62.53
CA GLY A 180 22.45 12.44 62.56
C GLY A 180 23.24 12.43 61.24
N GLY A 181 22.73 13.04 60.15
CA GLY A 181 23.20 12.91 58.79
C GLY A 181 22.53 11.73 58.09
N GLY A 182 22.69 11.62 56.77
CA GLY A 182 22.07 10.59 55.93
C GLY A 182 21.43 11.12 54.69
N PRO A 183 20.68 10.30 53.95
CA PRO A 183 20.01 10.71 52.75
C PRO A 183 18.98 11.82 52.99
N LEU A 184 18.86 12.75 52.04
CA LEU A 184 17.85 13.81 52.06
C LEU A 184 16.59 13.37 51.34
N GLU A 185 15.47 13.40 52.06
CA GLU A 185 14.14 13.16 51.48
C GLU A 185 13.67 14.38 50.71
N LEU A 186 13.28 14.20 49.44
CA LEU A 186 12.85 15.26 48.53
C LEU A 186 11.34 15.31 48.44
N ALA A 187 10.75 16.50 48.55
CA ALA A 187 9.37 16.78 48.26
C ALA A 187 9.25 18.10 47.48
N GLY A 188 8.68 18.04 46.29
CA GLY A 188 8.56 19.20 45.43
C GLY A 188 7.26 19.22 44.63
N ARG A 189 6.89 20.41 44.22
CA ARG A 189 5.78 20.66 43.30
C ARG A 189 6.10 21.83 42.40
N GLY A 190 5.54 21.80 41.18
CA GLY A 190 5.80 22.89 40.26
C GLY A 190 4.98 22.77 38.99
N GLN A 191 5.40 23.52 37.97
CA GLN A 191 4.79 23.51 36.66
C GLN A 191 5.86 23.44 35.57
N PHE A 192 5.56 22.65 34.56
CA PHE A 192 6.38 22.55 33.35
C PHE A 192 5.46 22.58 32.12
N ASN A 193 5.68 23.47 31.19
CA ASN A 193 4.81 23.69 30.02
C ASN A 193 3.33 23.90 30.41
N GLY A 194 3.08 24.63 31.53
CA GLY A 194 1.72 24.89 32.05
C GLY A 194 1.08 23.72 32.79
N ARG A 195 1.78 22.59 32.97
CA ARG A 195 1.27 21.37 33.61
C ARG A 195 1.87 21.18 34.97
N ALA A 196 1.02 20.90 35.98
CA ALA A 196 1.46 20.66 37.33
C ALA A 196 2.20 19.32 37.47
N TRP A 197 3.27 19.31 38.26
CA TRP A 197 3.99 18.11 38.63
C TRP A 197 4.21 18.05 40.15
N LYS A 198 4.38 16.84 40.65
CA LYS A 198 4.76 16.51 42.02
C LYS A 198 5.98 15.59 41.97
N LEU A 199 7.01 15.94 42.75
CA LEU A 199 8.22 15.17 42.91
C LEU A 199 8.28 14.67 44.36
N THR A 200 8.62 13.40 44.57
CA THR A 200 9.04 12.84 45.85
C THR A 200 10.24 11.96 45.57
N GLY A 201 11.13 11.83 46.54
CA GLY A 201 12.32 11.04 46.37
C GLY A 201 13.34 11.18 47.49
N SER A 202 14.53 10.66 47.26
CA SER A 202 15.66 10.82 48.16
C SER A 202 16.95 10.97 47.36
N VAL A 203 17.88 11.70 47.93
CA VAL A 203 19.25 11.85 47.40
C VAL A 203 20.26 11.56 48.55
N GLY A 204 21.47 11.24 48.18
CA GLY A 204 22.55 10.97 49.13
C GLY A 204 22.79 12.12 50.09
N GLU A 205 23.61 11.91 51.10
CA GLU A 205 24.02 12.92 52.05
C GLU A 205 24.83 14.03 51.36
N LEU A 206 24.63 15.29 51.78
CA LEU A 206 25.34 16.44 51.20
C LEU A 206 26.85 16.33 51.36
N SER A 207 27.32 15.74 52.45
CA SER A 207 28.75 15.47 52.70
C SER A 207 29.37 14.54 51.67
N THR A 208 28.62 13.53 51.19
CA THR A 208 29.04 12.61 50.12
C THR A 208 29.11 13.33 48.77
N LEU A 209 28.16 14.22 48.51
CA LEU A 209 28.18 15.08 47.30
C LEU A 209 29.45 15.95 47.28
N LEU A 210 29.74 16.62 48.40
CA LEU A 210 30.91 17.52 48.50
C LEU A 210 32.25 16.81 48.40
N ARG A 211 32.33 15.51 48.78
CA ARG A 211 33.53 14.69 48.61
C ARG A 211 33.66 14.06 47.23
N ASN A 212 32.73 14.37 46.34
CA ASN A 212 32.64 13.79 44.98
C ASN A 212 32.62 12.26 44.95
N GLU A 213 31.97 11.66 45.94
CA GLU A 213 31.81 10.21 46.12
C GLU A 213 30.50 9.75 45.43
N PRO A 214 30.33 8.43 45.12
CA PRO A 214 29.12 7.91 44.49
C PRO A 214 27.84 8.36 45.20
N TYR A 215 27.02 9.11 44.50
CA TYR A 215 25.85 9.82 45.03
C TYR A 215 24.56 9.15 44.58
N GLY A 216 23.87 8.51 45.53
CA GLY A 216 22.62 7.83 45.28
C GLY A 216 21.46 8.83 45.04
N LEU A 217 20.54 8.47 44.14
CA LEU A 217 19.35 9.24 43.92
C LEU A 217 18.15 8.32 43.58
N ALA A 218 17.00 8.65 44.15
CA ALA A 218 15.75 7.99 43.87
C ALA A 218 14.67 9.05 43.80
N PHE A 219 13.78 8.95 42.78
CA PHE A 219 12.68 9.89 42.65
C PHE A 219 11.43 9.28 42.05
N VAL A 220 10.30 9.90 42.33
CA VAL A 220 9.03 9.67 41.70
C VAL A 220 8.46 11.02 41.28
N LEU A 221 8.36 11.24 39.98
CA LEU A 221 7.76 12.41 39.36
C LEU A 221 6.37 12.03 38.82
N SER A 222 5.37 12.78 39.21
CA SER A 222 3.98 12.54 38.79
C SER A 222 3.40 13.79 38.14
N SER A 223 2.75 13.67 37.00
CA SER A 223 2.06 14.75 36.29
C SER A 223 0.91 14.19 35.44
N GLU A 224 -0.31 14.68 35.61
CA GLU A 224 -1.46 14.34 34.75
C GLU A 224 -1.65 12.86 34.40
N GLY A 225 -1.53 11.97 35.41
CA GLY A 225 -1.66 10.53 35.20
C GLY A 225 -0.43 9.85 34.58
N THR A 226 0.68 10.57 34.46
CA THR A 226 2.00 10.04 34.11
C THR A 226 2.86 9.97 35.38
N LYS A 227 3.48 8.85 35.64
CA LYS A 227 4.42 8.61 36.73
C LYS A 227 5.75 8.17 36.15
N VAL A 228 6.82 8.86 36.52
CA VAL A 228 8.18 8.47 36.19
C VAL A 228 8.92 8.24 37.50
N SER A 229 9.53 7.09 37.68
CA SER A 229 10.39 6.81 38.81
C SER A 229 11.79 6.46 38.37
N GLY A 230 12.75 6.92 39.05
CA GLY A 230 14.16 6.62 38.81
C GLY A 230 14.88 6.24 40.11
N THR A 231 15.80 5.28 40.01
CA THR A 231 16.71 4.90 41.12
C THR A 231 18.07 4.66 40.51
N GLY A 232 19.08 5.28 41.07
CA GLY A 232 20.42 5.16 40.51
C GLY A 232 21.52 5.83 41.34
N VAL A 233 22.66 5.97 40.69
CA VAL A 233 23.86 6.56 41.29
C VAL A 233 24.60 7.41 40.26
N VAL A 234 25.20 8.48 40.71
CA VAL A 234 26.17 9.30 39.95
C VAL A 234 27.54 9.06 40.62
N GLU A 235 28.49 8.46 39.91
CA GLU A 235 29.78 8.07 40.48
C GLU A 235 30.62 9.28 40.88
N ARG A 236 30.58 10.34 40.06
CA ARG A 236 31.30 11.60 40.32
C ARG A 236 30.31 12.77 40.14
N PRO A 237 29.55 13.09 41.17
CA PRO A 237 28.44 14.04 41.08
C PRO A 237 28.89 15.47 40.79
N LEU A 238 30.03 15.95 41.28
CA LEU A 238 30.54 17.29 40.99
C LEU A 238 31.05 17.44 39.58
N GLU A 239 31.50 16.34 38.95
CA GLU A 239 31.86 16.31 37.53
C GLU A 239 30.65 16.02 36.63
N GLY A 240 29.52 15.58 37.19
CA GLY A 240 28.32 15.18 36.47
C GLY A 240 28.55 13.93 35.63
N THR A 241 29.47 13.03 36.04
CA THR A 241 29.85 11.83 35.29
C THR A 241 29.58 10.54 36.04
N GLY A 242 29.40 9.42 35.31
CA GLY A 242 29.17 8.11 35.91
C GLY A 242 27.72 7.89 36.29
N LEU A 243 26.77 8.55 35.65
CA LEU A 243 25.32 8.32 35.86
C LEU A 243 24.94 6.91 35.45
N ARG A 244 24.33 6.16 36.34
CA ARG A 244 23.61 4.91 36.08
C ARG A 244 22.29 4.94 36.81
N MET A 245 21.19 4.75 36.08
CA MET A 245 19.85 4.88 36.65
C MET A 245 18.88 3.92 36.00
N ASP A 246 18.10 3.24 36.81
CA ASP A 246 16.92 2.50 36.40
C ASP A 246 15.72 3.42 36.35
N LEU A 247 15.10 3.55 35.17
CA LEU A 247 13.88 4.34 34.98
C LEU A 247 12.66 3.44 34.74
N LYS A 248 11.55 3.83 35.33
CA LYS A 248 10.24 3.26 35.09
C LYS A 248 9.25 4.38 34.76
N LEU A 249 8.50 4.20 33.70
CA LEU A 249 7.44 5.09 33.25
C LEU A 249 6.11 4.35 33.27
N ASP A 250 5.10 4.95 33.87
CA ASP A 250 3.71 4.52 33.81
C ASP A 250 2.83 5.71 33.44
N ALA A 251 2.16 5.66 32.30
CA ALA A 251 1.28 6.72 31.82
C ALA A 251 -0.09 6.13 31.42
N ARG A 252 -1.16 6.68 31.99
CA ARG A 252 -2.53 6.30 31.63
C ARG A 252 -2.89 6.73 30.22
N SER A 253 -2.24 7.78 29.70
CA SER A 253 -2.44 8.30 28.36
C SER A 253 -1.10 8.69 27.73
N GLY A 254 -0.75 8.02 26.63
CA GLY A 254 0.45 8.36 25.89
C GLY A 254 0.41 9.77 25.28
N ARG A 255 -0.78 10.28 24.93
CA ARG A 255 -0.96 11.66 24.47
C ARG A 255 -0.57 12.65 25.56
N GLN A 256 -1.07 12.46 26.78
CA GLN A 256 -0.75 13.34 27.92
C GLN A 256 0.74 13.26 28.26
N MET A 257 1.30 12.05 28.29
CA MET A 257 2.74 11.82 28.50
C MET A 257 3.60 12.59 27.49
N LEU A 258 3.31 12.48 26.21
CA LEU A 258 4.05 13.18 25.16
C LEU A 258 3.84 14.69 25.19
N ALA A 259 2.65 15.14 25.55
CA ALA A 259 2.36 16.56 25.74
C ALA A 259 3.13 17.16 26.93
N VAL A 260 3.31 16.43 28.02
CA VAL A 260 4.21 16.83 29.13
C VAL A 260 5.65 16.99 28.62
N ALA A 261 6.10 16.10 27.72
CA ALA A 261 7.41 16.19 27.09
C ALA A 261 7.50 17.25 25.97
N GLY A 262 6.43 17.96 25.65
CA GLY A 262 6.38 18.95 24.57
C GLY A 262 6.34 18.35 23.17
N VAL A 263 5.92 17.08 23.06
CA VAL A 263 5.81 16.35 21.79
C VAL A 263 4.34 16.22 21.42
N ASP A 264 3.95 16.79 20.28
CA ASP A 264 2.57 16.72 19.76
C ASP A 264 2.41 15.49 18.85
N VAL A 265 2.14 14.34 19.48
CA VAL A 265 1.82 13.09 18.80
C VAL A 265 0.60 12.47 19.46
N ASP A 266 -0.41 12.14 18.66
CA ASP A 266 -1.61 11.46 19.14
C ASP A 266 -1.32 9.96 19.40
N LEU A 267 -0.87 9.63 20.61
CA LEU A 267 -0.68 8.28 21.09
C LEU A 267 -1.78 7.95 22.11
N PRO A 268 -2.97 7.50 21.67
CA PRO A 268 -4.05 7.16 22.59
C PRO A 268 -3.73 5.85 23.33
N GLY A 269 -4.12 5.82 24.60
CA GLY A 269 -3.98 4.63 25.45
C GLY A 269 -2.80 4.70 26.41
N SER A 270 -2.65 3.66 27.23
CA SER A 270 -1.64 3.59 28.27
C SER A 270 -0.27 3.24 27.72
N VAL A 271 0.78 3.77 28.37
CA VAL A 271 2.18 3.46 28.06
C VAL A 271 2.91 3.09 29.35
N GLN A 272 3.62 1.98 29.32
CA GLN A 272 4.53 1.54 30.37
C GLN A 272 5.89 1.31 29.74
N ALA A 273 6.93 1.79 30.40
CA ALA A 273 8.29 1.55 29.95
C ALA A 273 9.25 1.42 31.14
N SER A 274 10.31 0.65 30.94
CA SER A 274 11.48 0.59 31.83
C SER A 274 12.74 0.60 31.00
N ALA A 275 13.79 1.21 31.52
CA ALA A 275 15.10 1.26 30.88
C ALA A 275 16.19 1.61 31.88
N GLU A 276 17.41 1.21 31.59
CA GLU A 276 18.60 1.69 32.22
C GLU A 276 19.16 2.87 31.44
N ILE A 277 19.44 3.99 32.13
CA ILE A 277 20.15 5.13 31.57
C ILE A 277 21.54 5.19 32.11
N SER A 278 22.51 5.43 31.27
CA SER A 278 23.89 5.74 31.61
C SER A 278 24.39 6.91 30.76
N ASP A 279 25.33 7.66 31.33
CA ASP A 279 26.05 8.67 30.55
C ASP A 279 27.14 8.02 29.69
N VAL A 280 27.40 8.65 28.57
CA VAL A 280 28.44 8.32 27.60
C VAL A 280 29.07 9.64 27.12
N ALA A 281 30.26 9.60 26.53
CA ALA A 281 30.98 10.80 26.09
C ALA A 281 30.14 11.82 25.30
N ASP A 282 29.16 11.34 24.50
CA ASP A 282 28.31 12.19 23.65
C ASP A 282 26.86 12.36 24.17
N GLY A 283 26.59 12.10 25.46
CA GLY A 283 25.25 12.27 26.05
C GLY A 283 24.78 11.07 26.87
N LEU A 284 23.49 10.76 26.78
CA LEU A 284 22.88 9.68 27.55
C LEU A 284 22.58 8.47 26.63
N ARG A 285 22.94 7.29 27.12
CA ARG A 285 22.62 5.99 26.54
C ARG A 285 21.42 5.38 27.27
N LEU A 286 20.61 4.67 26.54
CA LEU A 286 19.47 3.94 27.07
C LEU A 286 19.59 2.47 26.69
N ASP A 287 19.73 1.64 27.72
CA ASP A 287 19.85 0.20 27.57
C ASP A 287 18.65 -0.52 28.21
N LYS A 288 18.50 -1.80 27.90
CA LYS A 288 17.44 -2.69 28.40
C LYS A 288 16.03 -2.10 28.31
N LEU A 289 15.80 -1.21 27.33
CA LEU A 289 14.46 -0.62 27.13
C LEU A 289 13.43 -1.73 26.95
N GLN A 290 12.39 -1.68 27.74
CA GLN A 290 11.18 -2.46 27.61
C GLN A 290 10.00 -1.49 27.65
N ALA A 291 9.27 -1.37 26.53
CA ALA A 291 8.11 -0.49 26.44
C ALA A 291 6.88 -1.27 25.99
N LYS A 292 5.74 -0.96 26.57
CA LYS A 292 4.43 -1.52 26.21
C LYS A 292 3.46 -0.36 26.07
N ALA A 293 2.68 -0.37 25.00
CA ALA A 293 1.60 0.60 24.77
C ALA A 293 0.31 -0.12 24.36
N SER A 294 -0.81 0.32 24.90
CA SER A 294 -2.13 -0.17 24.53
C SER A 294 -2.84 0.90 23.71
N ILE A 295 -3.20 0.61 22.45
CA ILE A 295 -3.72 1.61 21.52
C ILE A 295 -4.94 1.05 20.81
N GLY A 296 -6.12 1.60 21.10
CA GLY A 296 -7.36 1.31 20.35
C GLY A 296 -7.71 -0.18 20.20
N GLY A 297 -7.36 -1.00 21.22
CA GLY A 297 -7.54 -2.47 21.19
C GLY A 297 -6.35 -3.23 20.57
N GLY A 298 -5.25 -2.52 20.26
CA GLY A 298 -3.96 -3.09 19.91
C GLY A 298 -2.93 -2.97 21.04
N HIS A 299 -1.93 -3.84 21.04
CA HIS A 299 -0.79 -3.82 21.95
C HIS A 299 0.49 -3.70 21.14
N ILE A 300 1.32 -2.76 21.50
CA ILE A 300 2.66 -2.59 20.93
C ILE A 300 3.65 -2.84 22.06
N SER A 301 4.66 -3.65 21.83
CA SER A 301 5.82 -3.80 22.71
C SER A 301 7.10 -3.52 21.92
N ALA A 302 8.04 -2.85 22.57
CA ALA A 302 9.34 -2.54 22.01
C ALA A 302 10.42 -2.86 23.05
N ASN A 303 11.45 -3.57 22.63
CA ASN A 303 12.60 -3.90 23.45
C ASN A 303 13.88 -3.53 22.71
N GLY A 304 14.88 -3.00 23.44
CA GLY A 304 16.15 -2.68 22.80
C GLY A 304 17.00 -1.63 23.51
N SER A 305 17.72 -0.84 22.73
CA SER A 305 18.63 0.20 23.22
C SER A 305 18.73 1.40 22.29
N VAL A 306 19.21 2.51 22.81
CA VAL A 306 19.51 3.75 22.08
C VAL A 306 20.88 4.23 22.53
N ASP A 307 21.88 4.24 21.65
CA ASP A 307 23.26 4.57 22.02
C ASP A 307 23.44 6.07 22.40
N ASN A 308 22.62 6.96 21.84
CA ASN A 308 22.56 8.38 22.21
C ASN A 308 21.13 8.88 22.17
N LEU A 309 20.58 9.21 23.33
CA LEU A 309 19.18 9.59 23.50
C LEU A 309 18.89 10.98 22.92
N ALA A 310 19.77 11.95 23.10
CA ALA A 310 19.58 13.33 22.66
C ALA A 310 19.50 13.44 21.13
N GLY A 311 20.35 12.68 20.42
CA GLY A 311 20.35 12.62 18.95
C GLY A 311 19.55 11.48 18.36
N LEU A 312 18.91 10.63 19.18
CA LEU A 312 18.26 9.38 18.78
C LEU A 312 19.15 8.54 17.84
N ARG A 313 20.44 8.42 18.17
CA ARG A 313 21.42 7.67 17.38
C ARG A 313 21.61 6.26 17.93
N GLY A 314 21.99 5.33 17.07
CA GLY A 314 22.24 3.94 17.47
C GLY A 314 21.01 3.21 17.98
N VAL A 315 19.83 3.58 17.50
CA VAL A 315 18.56 2.92 17.84
C VAL A 315 18.58 1.47 17.37
N LYS A 316 18.29 0.54 18.27
CA LYS A 316 18.18 -0.91 18.04
C LYS A 316 16.95 -1.43 18.77
N LEU A 317 15.81 -1.44 18.11
CA LEU A 317 14.52 -1.83 18.70
C LEU A 317 13.95 -3.07 18.02
N SER A 318 13.50 -4.02 18.80
CA SER A 318 12.64 -5.12 18.38
C SER A 318 11.21 -4.76 18.77
N VAL A 319 10.35 -4.60 17.77
CA VAL A 319 8.97 -4.14 17.97
C VAL A 319 8.02 -5.29 17.64
N VAL A 320 7.03 -5.52 18.50
CA VAL A 320 5.93 -6.46 18.29
C VAL A 320 4.62 -5.70 18.37
N VAL A 321 3.80 -5.85 17.35
CA VAL A 321 2.45 -5.27 17.28
C VAL A 321 1.44 -6.41 17.26
N LYS A 322 0.48 -6.40 18.15
CA LYS A 322 -0.68 -7.30 18.17
C LYS A 322 -1.94 -6.46 18.19
N SER A 323 -2.88 -6.72 17.30
CA SER A 323 -4.14 -5.97 17.26
C SER A 323 -5.29 -6.86 16.81
N LYS A 324 -6.50 -6.53 17.26
CA LYS A 324 -7.73 -7.20 16.82
C LYS A 324 -8.13 -6.83 15.40
N SER A 325 -7.68 -5.67 14.90
CA SER A 325 -7.93 -5.19 13.53
C SER A 325 -6.83 -4.23 13.08
N LEU A 326 -6.54 -4.20 11.79
CA LEU A 326 -5.61 -3.24 11.21
C LEU A 326 -6.11 -1.78 11.36
N SER A 327 -7.42 -1.56 11.31
CA SER A 327 -8.04 -0.24 11.49
C SER A 327 -7.77 0.40 12.86
N SER A 328 -7.47 -0.39 13.89
CA SER A 328 -7.09 0.15 15.19
C SER A 328 -5.75 0.90 15.17
N LEU A 329 -4.93 0.68 14.15
CA LEU A 329 -3.65 1.35 13.94
C LEU A 329 -3.75 2.57 13.01
N SER A 330 -4.95 2.91 12.50
CA SER A 330 -5.16 4.04 11.57
C SER A 330 -4.69 5.37 12.18
N ARG A 331 -4.98 5.61 13.46
CA ARG A 331 -4.56 6.83 14.16
C ARG A 331 -3.05 6.99 14.27
N LEU A 332 -2.33 5.87 14.43
CA LEU A 332 -0.87 5.88 14.49
C LEU A 332 -0.21 6.08 13.13
N SER A 333 -0.81 5.50 12.08
CA SER A 333 -0.25 5.55 10.73
C SER A 333 -0.59 6.84 9.99
N GLY A 334 -1.59 7.61 10.46
CA GLY A 334 -2.16 8.75 9.75
C GLY A 334 -2.87 8.37 8.44
N VAL A 335 -3.13 7.06 8.23
CA VAL A 335 -3.80 6.51 7.05
C VAL A 335 -4.99 5.69 7.48
N ASP A 336 -6.10 5.82 6.76
CA ASP A 336 -7.28 4.99 6.99
C ASP A 336 -7.00 3.55 6.57
N LEU A 337 -6.86 2.68 7.56
CA LEU A 337 -6.57 1.27 7.35
C LEU A 337 -7.87 0.45 7.39
N PRO A 338 -8.01 -0.57 6.54
CA PRO A 338 -9.25 -1.35 6.45
C PRO A 338 -9.53 -2.12 7.74
N LYS A 339 -10.81 -2.33 8.01
CA LYS A 339 -11.25 -3.26 9.07
C LYS A 339 -10.89 -4.68 8.65
N THR A 340 -9.94 -5.28 9.36
CA THR A 340 -9.50 -6.67 9.14
C THR A 340 -9.81 -7.52 10.39
N GLY A 341 -9.42 -8.78 10.37
CA GLY A 341 -9.27 -9.59 11.56
C GLY A 341 -7.93 -9.32 12.29
N PRO A 342 -7.52 -10.25 13.16
CA PRO A 342 -6.30 -10.09 13.95
C PRO A 342 -5.05 -9.85 13.10
N LEU A 343 -4.19 -8.98 13.62
CA LEU A 343 -2.86 -8.68 13.12
C LEU A 343 -1.81 -9.03 14.16
N LYS A 344 -0.77 -9.71 13.74
CA LYS A 344 0.48 -9.86 14.50
C LYS A 344 1.63 -9.42 13.59
N ALA A 345 2.41 -8.46 14.04
CA ALA A 345 3.59 -8.01 13.30
C ALA A 345 4.80 -7.92 14.22
N THR A 346 5.97 -8.26 13.70
CA THR A 346 7.27 -8.12 14.36
C THR A 346 8.23 -7.42 13.41
N ALA A 347 9.06 -6.53 13.93
CA ALA A 347 10.07 -5.87 13.12
C ALA A 347 11.26 -5.48 13.98
N ARG A 348 12.45 -5.41 13.37
CA ARG A 348 13.63 -4.78 13.96
C ARG A 348 13.81 -3.40 13.33
N ILE A 349 13.82 -2.37 14.18
CA ILE A 349 14.08 -0.98 13.79
C ILE A 349 15.48 -0.60 14.23
N THR A 350 16.26 -0.06 13.30
CA THR A 350 17.61 0.45 13.54
C THR A 350 17.78 1.79 12.84
N ASN A 351 18.69 2.64 13.33
CA ASN A 351 18.99 3.91 12.64
C ASN A 351 20.48 4.16 12.44
N PRO A 352 21.19 3.31 11.71
CA PRO A 352 22.59 3.55 11.38
C PRO A 352 22.72 4.90 10.64
N LYS A 353 23.65 5.74 11.10
CA LYS A 353 23.91 7.08 10.53
C LYS A 353 22.66 7.98 10.49
N GLY A 354 21.78 7.89 11.51
CA GLY A 354 20.58 8.71 11.67
C GLY A 354 19.42 8.38 10.71
N ARG A 355 19.50 7.29 9.94
CA ARG A 355 18.41 6.86 9.04
C ARG A 355 17.69 5.64 9.60
N TYR A 356 16.42 5.80 9.91
CA TYR A 356 15.59 4.69 10.38
C TYR A 356 15.35 3.68 9.26
N ARG A 357 15.68 2.44 9.54
CA ARG A 357 15.42 1.27 8.69
C ARG A 357 14.66 0.21 9.48
N MET A 358 13.87 -0.55 8.77
CA MET A 358 13.14 -1.69 9.32
C MET A 358 13.68 -2.96 8.67
N ASP A 359 14.20 -3.84 9.49
CA ASP A 359 14.71 -5.14 9.08
C ASP A 359 13.87 -6.25 9.72
N LYS A 360 13.87 -7.45 9.11
CA LYS A 360 13.17 -8.64 9.63
C LYS A 360 11.69 -8.37 9.94
N LEU A 361 11.02 -7.57 9.09
CA LEU A 361 9.57 -7.44 9.19
C LEU A 361 8.92 -8.79 8.93
N SER A 362 8.04 -9.22 9.81
CA SER A 362 7.12 -10.33 9.62
C SER A 362 5.76 -9.89 10.12
N ALA A 363 4.73 -10.00 9.29
CA ALA A 363 3.37 -9.63 9.66
C ALA A 363 2.37 -10.66 9.14
N ASP A 364 1.50 -11.10 10.01
CA ASP A 364 0.38 -11.98 9.73
C ASP A 364 -0.91 -11.19 9.91
N VAL A 365 -1.69 -11.05 8.85
CA VAL A 365 -2.98 -10.35 8.84
C VAL A 365 -4.08 -11.33 8.49
N ALA A 366 -4.99 -11.54 9.41
CA ALA A 366 -6.19 -12.31 9.14
C ALA A 366 -7.25 -11.41 8.49
N LEU A 367 -7.87 -11.91 7.43
CA LEU A 367 -9.00 -11.31 6.74
C LEU A 367 -10.20 -12.27 6.86
N GLN A 368 -11.42 -11.80 6.60
CA GLN A 368 -12.56 -12.73 6.57
C GLN A 368 -12.45 -13.67 5.36
N GLY A 369 -12.06 -14.90 5.62
CA GLY A 369 -11.87 -15.95 4.61
C GLY A 369 -10.55 -15.83 3.84
N ALA A 370 -9.57 -15.06 4.34
CA ALA A 370 -8.24 -14.98 3.78
C ALA A 370 -7.18 -14.69 4.85
N THR A 371 -5.93 -15.00 4.56
CA THR A 371 -4.76 -14.64 5.36
C THR A 371 -3.70 -14.01 4.47
N VAL A 372 -3.01 -12.99 4.98
CA VAL A 372 -1.89 -12.34 4.31
C VAL A 372 -0.67 -12.40 5.20
N LYS A 373 0.40 -12.99 4.72
CA LYS A 373 1.71 -12.96 5.39
C LYS A 373 2.65 -12.04 4.63
N LEU A 374 3.31 -11.16 5.36
CA LEU A 374 4.28 -10.21 4.83
C LEU A 374 5.63 -10.43 5.49
N ASN A 375 6.69 -10.53 4.72
CA ASN A 375 8.04 -10.67 5.23
C ASN A 375 8.98 -9.73 4.46
N GLY A 376 9.88 -9.03 5.18
CA GLY A 376 10.80 -8.20 4.41
C GLY A 376 11.55 -7.14 5.18
N LYS A 377 11.87 -6.06 4.47
CA LYS A 377 12.65 -4.94 4.98
C LYS A 377 12.30 -3.62 4.29
N LEU A 378 12.62 -2.52 4.96
CA LEU A 378 12.48 -1.17 4.44
C LEU A 378 13.73 -0.36 4.81
N ALA A 379 14.56 -0.02 3.84
CA ALA A 379 15.86 0.61 4.08
C ALA A 379 15.78 2.06 4.54
N ASN A 380 14.70 2.76 4.28
CA ASN A 380 14.44 4.11 4.80
C ASN A 380 12.96 4.26 5.12
N LEU A 381 12.65 4.25 6.42
CA LEU A 381 11.29 4.28 6.93
C LEU A 381 10.58 5.61 6.58
N ALA A 382 11.25 6.74 6.77
CA ALA A 382 10.68 8.07 6.54
C ALA A 382 10.34 8.35 5.06
N ARG A 383 11.11 7.80 4.13
CA ARG A 383 10.91 8.02 2.68
C ARG A 383 10.32 6.82 1.95
N GLY A 384 10.06 5.71 2.65
CA GLY A 384 9.59 4.45 2.06
C GLY A 384 10.52 3.89 0.99
N ARG A 385 11.83 4.19 1.04
CA ARG A 385 12.81 3.72 0.04
C ARG A 385 13.41 2.38 0.45
N GLY A 386 13.77 1.58 -0.56
CA GLY A 386 14.35 0.24 -0.34
C GLY A 386 13.34 -0.76 0.23
N LEU A 387 12.05 -0.58 -0.13
CA LEU A 387 10.99 -1.54 0.17
C LEU A 387 11.29 -2.86 -0.56
N ALA A 388 11.33 -3.95 0.19
CA ALA A 388 11.45 -5.30 -0.32
C ALA A 388 10.62 -6.22 0.58
N LEU A 389 9.39 -6.52 0.15
CA LEU A 389 8.43 -7.35 0.87
C LEU A 389 8.10 -8.61 0.08
N GLY A 390 8.22 -9.77 0.71
CA GLY A 390 7.54 -10.98 0.30
C GLY A 390 6.08 -10.91 0.75
N ILE A 391 5.18 -11.28 -0.13
CA ILE A 391 3.73 -11.34 0.12
C ILE A 391 3.30 -12.78 -0.11
N ASP A 392 2.55 -13.34 0.81
CA ASP A 392 1.84 -14.62 0.67
C ASP A 392 0.39 -14.40 1.08
N LEU A 393 -0.51 -14.52 0.12
CA LEU A 393 -1.96 -14.40 0.28
C LEU A 393 -2.59 -15.77 0.09
N GLN A 394 -3.39 -16.20 1.03
CA GLN A 394 -4.22 -17.39 0.92
C GLN A 394 -5.66 -17.02 1.21
N ALA A 395 -6.59 -17.45 0.35
CA ALA A 395 -8.01 -17.22 0.55
C ALA A 395 -8.82 -18.45 0.13
N THR A 396 -9.95 -18.65 0.77
CA THR A 396 -10.87 -19.74 0.41
C THR A 396 -11.55 -19.47 -0.93
N SER A 397 -11.74 -18.20 -1.29
CA SER A 397 -12.34 -17.77 -2.55
C SER A 397 -11.92 -16.35 -2.90
N LEU A 398 -11.85 -16.02 -4.20
CA LEU A 398 -11.66 -14.66 -4.70
C LEU A 398 -12.75 -13.70 -4.22
N ALA A 399 -14.00 -14.14 -4.15
CA ALA A 399 -15.12 -13.32 -3.67
C ALA A 399 -14.90 -12.75 -2.26
N LYS A 400 -14.14 -13.43 -1.40
CA LYS A 400 -13.78 -12.93 -0.06
C LYS A 400 -12.86 -11.71 -0.10
N LEU A 401 -12.16 -11.49 -1.21
CA LEU A 401 -11.28 -10.36 -1.41
C LEU A 401 -12.00 -9.13 -2.00
N SER A 402 -13.22 -9.28 -2.50
CA SER A 402 -14.00 -8.21 -3.18
C SER A 402 -14.11 -6.94 -2.33
N ARG A 403 -14.37 -7.09 -1.02
CA ARG A 403 -14.51 -5.95 -0.08
C ARG A 403 -13.23 -5.15 0.11
N TYR A 404 -12.06 -5.81 -0.04
CA TYR A 404 -10.76 -5.17 0.16
C TYR A 404 -10.24 -4.52 -1.12
N LEU A 405 -10.67 -5.02 -2.28
CA LEU A 405 -10.27 -4.53 -3.60
C LEU A 405 -11.26 -3.53 -4.20
N GLY A 406 -12.48 -3.42 -3.63
CA GLY A 406 -13.52 -2.52 -4.11
C GLY A 406 -14.16 -2.93 -5.45
N VAL A 407 -13.94 -4.19 -5.88
CA VAL A 407 -14.49 -4.74 -7.13
C VAL A 407 -15.15 -6.10 -6.85
N PRO A 408 -16.28 -6.41 -7.50
CA PRO A 408 -16.90 -7.71 -7.40
C PRO A 408 -16.02 -8.78 -8.05
N LEU A 409 -15.66 -9.82 -7.31
CA LEU A 409 -14.86 -10.93 -7.78
C LEU A 409 -15.68 -12.24 -7.72
N PRO A 410 -15.48 -13.18 -8.65
CA PRO A 410 -16.20 -14.44 -8.68
C PRO A 410 -15.88 -15.34 -7.48
N ALA A 411 -16.81 -16.23 -7.14
CA ALA A 411 -16.68 -17.17 -6.02
C ALA A 411 -15.80 -18.38 -6.40
N VAL A 412 -14.57 -18.11 -6.83
CA VAL A 412 -13.59 -19.12 -7.26
C VAL A 412 -12.51 -19.28 -6.21
N GLY A 413 -12.13 -20.50 -5.90
CA GLY A 413 -11.06 -20.85 -4.96
C GLY A 413 -10.67 -22.32 -5.02
N PRO A 414 -9.70 -22.73 -4.22
CA PRO A 414 -8.89 -21.90 -3.33
C PRO A 414 -7.97 -20.93 -4.06
N VAL A 415 -7.57 -19.86 -3.37
CA VAL A 415 -6.66 -18.81 -3.88
C VAL A 415 -5.35 -18.87 -3.11
N LYS A 416 -4.23 -18.93 -3.82
CA LYS A 416 -2.87 -18.75 -3.28
C LYS A 416 -2.12 -17.81 -4.20
N VAL A 417 -1.59 -16.73 -3.64
CA VAL A 417 -0.80 -15.75 -4.41
C VAL A 417 0.42 -15.39 -3.60
N SER A 418 1.59 -15.61 -4.16
CA SER A 418 2.85 -15.15 -3.59
C SER A 418 3.59 -14.24 -4.56
N GLY A 419 4.49 -13.40 -4.01
CA GLY A 419 5.30 -12.50 -4.83
C GLY A 419 6.23 -11.63 -4.01
N ARG A 420 7.08 -10.85 -4.70
CA ARG A 420 7.99 -9.89 -4.08
C ARG A 420 7.65 -8.48 -4.52
N LEU A 421 7.17 -7.68 -3.57
CA LEU A 421 6.89 -6.26 -3.77
C LEU A 421 8.14 -5.45 -3.49
N SER A 422 8.52 -4.60 -4.41
CA SER A 422 9.62 -3.64 -4.27
C SER A 422 9.20 -2.27 -4.79
N ARG A 423 9.80 -1.21 -4.23
CA ARG A 423 9.60 0.15 -4.71
C ARG A 423 10.60 0.47 -5.81
N THR A 424 10.13 1.03 -6.91
CA THR A 424 10.94 1.56 -8.02
C THR A 424 10.98 3.09 -7.94
N LYS A 425 11.73 3.75 -8.84
CA LYS A 425 11.79 5.23 -8.90
C LYS A 425 10.40 5.88 -9.08
N HIS A 426 9.50 5.24 -9.84
CA HIS A 426 8.22 5.84 -10.22
C HIS A 426 6.97 5.04 -9.75
N GLY A 427 7.17 3.98 -8.96
CA GLY A 427 6.04 3.16 -8.50
C GLY A 427 6.50 1.90 -7.78
N TYR A 428 5.76 0.82 -7.98
CA TYR A 428 6.01 -0.47 -7.36
C TYR A 428 6.17 -1.56 -8.40
N LYS A 429 7.02 -2.53 -8.11
CA LYS A 429 7.19 -3.76 -8.88
C LYS A 429 6.78 -4.94 -7.99
N LEU A 430 5.83 -5.73 -8.44
CA LEU A 430 5.52 -7.05 -7.90
C LEU A 430 6.14 -8.09 -8.85
N ALA A 431 7.20 -8.73 -8.42
CA ALA A 431 7.96 -9.70 -9.19
C ALA A 431 7.81 -11.11 -8.59
N LYS A 432 8.17 -12.13 -9.37
CA LYS A 432 8.08 -13.54 -8.98
C LYS A 432 6.69 -13.88 -8.44
N ILE A 433 5.68 -13.37 -9.14
CA ILE A 433 4.30 -13.73 -8.87
C ILE A 433 4.16 -15.23 -9.13
N ASP A 434 3.59 -15.95 -8.17
CA ASP A 434 3.09 -17.30 -8.30
C ASP A 434 1.67 -17.30 -7.75
N ALA A 435 0.70 -17.38 -8.66
CA ALA A 435 -0.72 -17.33 -8.34
C ALA A 435 -1.41 -18.63 -8.76
N LYS A 436 -2.26 -19.13 -7.88
CA LYS A 436 -3.16 -20.26 -8.14
C LYS A 436 -4.57 -19.86 -7.72
N VAL A 437 -5.54 -19.96 -8.62
CA VAL A 437 -6.92 -19.60 -8.39
C VAL A 437 -7.82 -20.71 -8.98
N GLY A 438 -8.38 -21.55 -8.12
CA GLY A 438 -9.09 -22.73 -8.56
C GLY A 438 -8.21 -23.61 -9.47
N ARG A 439 -8.64 -23.79 -10.72
CA ARG A 439 -7.89 -24.57 -11.73
C ARG A 439 -6.90 -23.75 -12.55
N SER A 440 -6.85 -22.43 -12.32
CA SER A 440 -5.96 -21.52 -13.03
C SER A 440 -4.68 -21.27 -12.27
N ASP A 441 -3.57 -21.12 -13.00
CA ASP A 441 -2.29 -20.67 -12.49
C ASP A 441 -1.80 -19.44 -13.28
N ALA A 442 -0.96 -18.61 -12.66
CA ALA A 442 -0.27 -17.53 -13.34
C ALA A 442 1.03 -17.19 -12.60
N ASP A 443 2.10 -17.04 -13.35
CA ASP A 443 3.39 -16.53 -12.88
C ASP A 443 3.82 -15.31 -13.67
N GLY A 444 4.69 -14.45 -13.09
CA GLY A 444 5.17 -13.27 -13.80
C GLY A 444 5.51 -12.07 -12.94
N GLU A 445 5.29 -10.90 -13.53
CA GLU A 445 5.57 -9.62 -12.90
C GLU A 445 4.56 -8.52 -13.28
N LEU A 446 4.33 -7.61 -12.33
CA LEU A 446 3.49 -6.43 -12.49
C LEU A 446 4.24 -5.18 -12.04
N PHE A 447 4.08 -4.09 -12.78
CA PHE A 447 4.53 -2.75 -12.41
C PHE A 447 3.30 -1.86 -12.20
N ILE A 448 3.26 -1.15 -11.08
CA ILE A 448 2.16 -0.29 -10.69
C ILE A 448 2.70 1.12 -10.50
N TYR A 449 2.13 2.08 -11.21
CA TYR A 449 2.50 3.50 -11.18
C TYR A 449 1.31 4.32 -10.64
N PRO A 450 1.19 4.46 -9.30
CA PRO A 450 0.00 5.08 -8.69
C PRO A 450 -0.04 6.60 -8.85
N ASN A 451 1.12 7.26 -8.89
CA ASN A 451 1.24 8.73 -8.86
C ASN A 451 1.10 9.37 -10.25
N ARG A 452 0.09 8.97 -11.03
CA ARG A 452 -0.31 9.59 -12.29
C ARG A 452 -1.75 10.07 -12.17
N LYS A 453 -2.19 10.99 -13.02
CA LYS A 453 -3.62 11.37 -13.09
C LYS A 453 -4.53 10.15 -13.19
N ARG A 454 -4.02 9.08 -13.84
CA ARG A 454 -4.59 7.73 -13.86
C ARG A 454 -3.50 6.74 -13.45
N PRO A 455 -3.73 5.89 -12.47
CA PRO A 455 -2.81 4.80 -12.16
C PRO A 455 -2.53 3.97 -13.40
N ARG A 456 -1.29 3.55 -13.62
CA ARG A 456 -0.93 2.68 -14.74
C ARG A 456 -0.43 1.34 -14.22
N ILE A 457 -0.92 0.27 -14.84
CA ILE A 457 -0.51 -1.11 -14.55
C ILE A 457 0.12 -1.69 -15.81
N VAL A 458 1.35 -2.21 -15.68
CA VAL A 458 2.04 -2.91 -16.78
C VAL A 458 2.41 -4.30 -16.29
N GLY A 459 2.06 -5.34 -17.06
CA GLY A 459 2.24 -6.72 -16.62
C GLY A 459 2.65 -7.68 -17.72
N ARG A 460 3.43 -8.69 -17.31
CA ARG A 460 3.72 -9.86 -18.11
C ARG A 460 3.45 -11.09 -17.27
N LEU A 461 2.49 -11.88 -17.71
CA LEU A 461 2.06 -13.09 -17.02
C LEU A 461 2.22 -14.30 -17.95
N ALA A 462 2.61 -15.41 -17.38
CA ALA A 462 2.57 -16.70 -18.03
C ALA A 462 1.65 -17.63 -17.22
N ALA A 463 0.99 -18.57 -17.91
CA ALA A 463 0.11 -19.54 -17.28
C ALA A 463 0.32 -20.90 -17.95
N LYS A 464 0.30 -21.96 -17.16
CA LYS A 464 0.23 -23.32 -17.71
C LYS A 464 -1.23 -23.61 -18.08
N ASN A 465 -2.14 -23.31 -17.18
CA ASN A 465 -3.57 -23.49 -17.34
C ASN A 465 -4.31 -22.20 -16.94
N LEU A 466 -5.16 -21.71 -17.82
CA LEU A 466 -6.03 -20.56 -17.56
C LEU A 466 -7.48 -20.97 -17.87
N ASP A 467 -8.29 -21.12 -16.84
CA ASP A 467 -9.69 -21.53 -16.94
C ASP A 467 -10.59 -20.32 -16.72
N LEU A 468 -11.06 -19.73 -17.82
CA LEU A 468 -11.90 -18.54 -17.77
C LEU A 468 -13.35 -18.85 -17.39
N ASP A 469 -13.80 -20.09 -17.54
CA ASP A 469 -15.15 -20.51 -17.15
C ASP A 469 -15.40 -20.34 -15.64
N GLN A 470 -14.33 -20.44 -14.84
CA GLN A 470 -14.39 -20.18 -13.41
C GLN A 470 -14.27 -18.68 -13.08
N LEU A 471 -13.56 -17.91 -13.91
CA LEU A 471 -13.18 -16.54 -13.60
C LEU A 471 -14.19 -15.52 -14.14
N LEU A 472 -14.96 -15.87 -15.16
CA LEU A 472 -15.99 -15.01 -15.73
C LEU A 472 -17.36 -15.37 -15.12
N PRO A 473 -18.19 -14.39 -14.75
CA PRO A 473 -19.56 -14.68 -14.35
C PRO A 473 -20.28 -15.39 -15.51
N GLY A 474 -20.98 -16.47 -15.17
CA GLY A 474 -21.69 -17.25 -16.17
C GLY A 474 -22.70 -16.40 -16.94
N THR A 475 -22.57 -16.39 -18.26
CA THR A 475 -23.51 -15.74 -19.18
C THR A 475 -24.78 -16.57 -19.42
N ARG A 476 -24.95 -17.69 -18.73
CA ARG A 476 -26.13 -18.53 -18.85
C ARG A 476 -27.27 -17.96 -18.02
N GLY A 477 -28.04 -17.05 -18.63
CA GLY A 477 -29.43 -16.83 -18.27
C GLY A 477 -30.26 -17.97 -18.83
N SER A 478 -30.52 -19.02 -18.04
CA SER A 478 -31.54 -20.01 -18.41
C SER A 478 -32.90 -19.31 -18.42
N GLY A 479 -33.54 -19.24 -19.60
CA GLY A 479 -34.91 -18.75 -19.76
C GLY A 479 -35.08 -17.34 -20.33
N ALA A 480 -34.05 -16.71 -20.86
CA ALA A 480 -34.20 -15.45 -21.55
C ALA A 480 -34.77 -15.70 -22.99
N LYS A 481 -35.93 -15.12 -23.30
CA LYS A 481 -36.53 -15.13 -24.66
C LYS A 481 -35.66 -14.45 -25.73
N ARG A 482 -34.63 -13.75 -25.35
CA ARG A 482 -33.66 -13.06 -26.22
C ARG A 482 -32.22 -13.46 -25.89
N ILE A 483 -31.42 -13.65 -26.96
CA ILE A 483 -29.98 -13.97 -26.87
C ILE A 483 -29.16 -12.75 -26.45
N PHE A 484 -29.50 -11.56 -27.00
CA PHE A 484 -28.75 -10.32 -26.76
C PHE A 484 -29.41 -9.51 -25.65
N SER A 485 -28.68 -9.37 -24.55
CA SER A 485 -29.13 -8.65 -23.34
C SER A 485 -29.24 -7.14 -23.61
N ASP A 486 -30.36 -6.52 -23.16
CA ASP A 486 -30.55 -5.07 -23.14
C ASP A 486 -29.86 -4.41 -21.94
N ALA A 487 -29.29 -5.18 -21.00
CA ALA A 487 -28.61 -4.66 -19.81
C ALA A 487 -27.42 -3.78 -20.19
N PRO A 488 -27.29 -2.58 -19.56
CA PRO A 488 -26.18 -1.66 -19.85
C PRO A 488 -24.81 -2.28 -19.56
N LEU A 489 -23.86 -2.04 -20.45
CA LEU A 489 -22.48 -2.44 -20.27
C LEU A 489 -21.82 -1.58 -19.21
N SER A 490 -21.39 -2.16 -18.10
CA SER A 490 -20.66 -1.46 -17.03
C SER A 490 -19.22 -1.17 -17.45
N LEU A 491 -19.00 -0.12 -18.25
CA LEU A 491 -17.71 0.25 -18.82
C LEU A 491 -16.97 1.37 -18.06
N ALA A 492 -17.55 1.90 -16.99
CA ALA A 492 -16.99 3.02 -16.21
C ALA A 492 -15.56 2.76 -15.70
N TRP A 493 -15.24 1.51 -15.34
CA TRP A 493 -13.92 1.10 -14.86
C TRP A 493 -12.80 1.29 -15.90
N LEU A 494 -13.10 1.28 -17.20
CA LEU A 494 -12.14 1.56 -18.28
C LEU A 494 -11.58 2.99 -18.20
N GLY A 495 -12.30 3.89 -17.53
CA GLY A 495 -11.88 5.26 -17.28
C GLY A 495 -10.97 5.45 -16.07
N THR A 496 -10.85 4.48 -15.16
CA THR A 496 -10.23 4.66 -13.84
C THR A 496 -8.71 4.46 -13.84
N PHE A 497 -8.18 3.64 -14.75
CA PHE A 497 -6.74 3.39 -14.85
C PHE A 497 -6.30 3.19 -16.30
N ASP A 498 -5.01 3.24 -16.55
CA ASP A 498 -4.37 2.84 -17.79
C ASP A 498 -3.62 1.52 -17.57
N GLY A 499 -3.42 0.72 -18.64
CA GLY A 499 -2.74 -0.54 -18.46
C GLY A 499 -2.22 -1.18 -19.75
N GLU A 500 -1.23 -2.02 -19.59
CA GLU A 500 -0.71 -2.87 -20.64
C GLU A 500 -0.32 -4.22 -20.03
N VAL A 501 -1.10 -5.25 -20.35
CA VAL A 501 -0.89 -6.59 -19.80
C VAL A 501 -0.76 -7.59 -20.94
N SER A 502 0.29 -8.38 -20.90
CA SER A 502 0.47 -9.52 -21.79
C SER A 502 0.36 -10.83 -21.01
N VAL A 503 -0.37 -11.77 -21.56
CA VAL A 503 -0.56 -13.11 -20.97
C VAL A 503 -0.18 -14.16 -22.00
N HIS A 504 0.68 -15.09 -21.62
CA HIS A 504 1.02 -16.27 -22.39
C HIS A 504 0.47 -17.50 -21.68
N ALA A 505 -0.56 -18.11 -22.20
CA ALA A 505 -1.14 -19.32 -21.63
C ALA A 505 -0.80 -20.55 -22.49
N ARG A 506 -0.33 -21.62 -21.86
CA ARG A 506 -0.10 -22.90 -22.57
C ARG A 506 -1.44 -23.51 -22.96
N LYS A 507 -2.40 -23.50 -22.03
CA LYS A 507 -3.80 -23.94 -22.23
C LYS A 507 -4.74 -22.87 -21.70
N LEU A 508 -5.69 -22.46 -22.52
CA LEU A 508 -6.78 -21.56 -22.13
C LEU A 508 -8.09 -22.31 -22.35
N ARG A 509 -8.99 -22.27 -21.38
CA ARG A 509 -10.35 -22.79 -21.45
C ARG A 509 -11.36 -21.68 -21.30
N ILE A 510 -12.32 -21.64 -22.22
CA ILE A 510 -13.47 -20.74 -22.19
C ILE A 510 -14.68 -21.44 -22.82
N GLN A 511 -15.83 -21.43 -22.14
CA GLN A 511 -17.06 -22.13 -22.57
C GLN A 511 -16.79 -23.59 -23.01
N ASN A 512 -16.07 -24.32 -22.19
CA ASN A 512 -15.58 -25.68 -22.46
C ASN A 512 -14.59 -25.83 -23.64
N VAL A 513 -14.39 -24.79 -24.44
CA VAL A 513 -13.45 -24.82 -25.56
C VAL A 513 -12.01 -24.61 -25.07
N ARG A 514 -11.14 -25.52 -25.45
CA ARG A 514 -9.71 -25.48 -25.14
C ARG A 514 -8.94 -24.90 -26.33
N MET A 515 -8.12 -23.91 -26.01
CA MET A 515 -7.17 -23.29 -26.92
C MET A 515 -5.77 -23.52 -26.42
N ASP A 516 -4.82 -23.75 -27.29
CA ASP A 516 -3.43 -24.02 -26.96
C ASP A 516 -2.50 -22.89 -27.40
N LYS A 517 -1.37 -22.73 -26.67
CA LYS A 517 -0.31 -21.75 -26.99
C LYS A 517 -0.84 -20.33 -27.19
N VAL A 518 -1.76 -19.92 -26.32
CA VAL A 518 -2.44 -18.63 -26.44
C VAL A 518 -1.51 -17.49 -26.00
N LYS A 519 -1.43 -16.46 -26.83
CA LYS A 519 -0.80 -15.17 -26.52
C LYS A 519 -1.89 -14.12 -26.56
N ALA A 520 -2.15 -13.49 -25.42
CA ALA A 520 -3.11 -12.41 -25.29
C ALA A 520 -2.42 -11.12 -24.85
N GLY A 521 -2.83 -10.00 -25.41
CA GLY A 521 -2.36 -8.66 -25.03
C GLY A 521 -3.54 -7.75 -24.83
N MET A 522 -3.54 -7.03 -23.73
CA MET A 522 -4.52 -6.01 -23.39
C MET A 522 -3.80 -4.67 -23.23
N SER A 523 -4.29 -3.65 -23.89
CA SER A 523 -3.86 -2.26 -23.74
C SER A 523 -5.05 -1.38 -23.46
N LEU A 524 -5.06 -0.72 -22.31
CA LEU A 524 -6.07 0.25 -21.89
C LEU A 524 -5.43 1.63 -21.78
N ASN A 525 -5.91 2.58 -22.55
CA ASN A 525 -5.40 3.94 -22.54
C ASN A 525 -6.55 4.93 -22.60
N LYS A 526 -6.72 5.70 -21.55
CA LYS A 526 -7.77 6.75 -21.41
C LYS A 526 -9.17 6.26 -21.80
N GLY A 527 -9.57 5.03 -21.41
CA GLY A 527 -10.88 4.47 -21.72
C GLY A 527 -10.97 3.78 -23.09
N GLN A 528 -9.88 3.70 -23.85
CA GLN A 528 -9.78 2.84 -25.03
C GLN A 528 -9.14 1.51 -24.67
N LEU A 529 -9.89 0.44 -24.82
CA LEU A 529 -9.43 -0.93 -24.69
C LEU A 529 -9.05 -1.51 -26.05
N ARG A 530 -7.86 -2.08 -26.15
CA ARG A 530 -7.46 -2.94 -27.27
C ARG A 530 -7.07 -4.30 -26.71
N PHE A 531 -7.66 -5.32 -27.24
CA PHE A 531 -7.35 -6.70 -26.89
C PHE A 531 -6.92 -7.46 -28.13
N THR A 532 -5.84 -8.20 -28.02
CA THR A 532 -5.32 -9.04 -29.09
C THR A 532 -5.13 -10.44 -28.56
N GLN A 533 -5.50 -11.44 -29.33
CA GLN A 533 -5.33 -12.83 -28.97
C GLN A 533 -4.86 -13.62 -30.18
N SER A 534 -4.00 -14.60 -29.96
CA SER A 534 -3.59 -15.56 -30.98
C SER A 534 -3.26 -16.88 -30.32
N GLY A 535 -3.43 -17.97 -31.05
CA GLY A 535 -3.18 -19.32 -30.51
C GLY A 535 -3.56 -20.41 -31.50
N SER A 536 -3.76 -21.60 -30.97
CA SER A 536 -4.26 -22.75 -31.70
C SER A 536 -5.60 -23.21 -31.15
N LEU A 537 -6.54 -23.51 -32.03
CA LEU A 537 -7.89 -23.98 -31.73
C LEU A 537 -8.19 -25.20 -32.60
N GLY A 538 -8.51 -26.34 -32.00
CA GLY A 538 -8.78 -27.57 -32.75
C GLY A 538 -7.61 -28.05 -33.64
N GLY A 539 -6.36 -27.58 -33.39
CA GLY A 539 -5.18 -27.82 -34.19
C GLY A 539 -4.89 -26.73 -35.24
N GLY A 540 -5.87 -25.92 -35.65
CA GLY A 540 -5.70 -24.76 -36.51
C GLY A 540 -5.14 -23.53 -35.75
N LYS A 541 -4.81 -22.47 -36.49
CA LYS A 541 -4.29 -21.22 -35.97
C LYS A 541 -5.37 -20.15 -36.01
N PHE A 542 -5.46 -19.32 -34.95
CA PHE A 542 -6.36 -18.16 -34.94
C PHE A 542 -5.66 -16.90 -34.46
N LYS A 543 -6.21 -15.77 -34.88
CA LYS A 543 -5.87 -14.42 -34.39
C LYS A 543 -7.15 -13.62 -34.20
N ALA A 544 -7.32 -13.01 -33.05
CA ALA A 544 -8.44 -12.13 -32.77
C ALA A 544 -7.93 -10.75 -32.33
N LYS A 545 -8.60 -9.70 -32.73
CA LYS A 545 -8.39 -8.32 -32.31
C LYS A 545 -9.74 -7.72 -31.95
N LEU A 546 -9.79 -7.12 -30.76
CA LEU A 546 -10.96 -6.42 -30.27
C LEU A 546 -10.54 -5.00 -29.90
N SER A 547 -11.28 -4.02 -30.28
CA SER A 547 -11.15 -2.64 -29.82
C SER A 547 -12.48 -2.14 -29.28
N LEU A 548 -12.43 -1.44 -28.14
CA LEU A 548 -13.58 -0.83 -27.50
C LEU A 548 -13.20 0.59 -27.08
N ASP A 549 -13.95 1.58 -27.54
CA ASP A 549 -13.81 2.97 -27.14
C ASP A 549 -15.00 3.39 -26.27
N ALA A 550 -14.77 3.47 -24.96
CA ALA A 550 -15.77 3.83 -23.97
C ALA A 550 -15.77 5.33 -23.60
N ARG A 551 -15.06 6.18 -24.34
CA ARG A 551 -15.00 7.63 -24.09
C ARG A 551 -16.23 8.40 -24.60
N VAL A 552 -17.00 7.77 -25.44
CA VAL A 552 -18.17 8.34 -26.07
C VAL A 552 -19.47 7.80 -25.47
N LYS A 553 -20.56 8.54 -25.57
CA LYS A 553 -21.86 8.16 -24.98
C LYS A 553 -22.38 6.81 -25.50
N ARG A 554 -22.10 6.46 -26.75
CA ARG A 554 -22.36 5.12 -27.33
C ARG A 554 -21.02 4.49 -27.66
N PRO A 555 -20.49 3.57 -26.81
CA PRO A 555 -19.23 2.91 -27.04
C PRO A 555 -19.08 2.31 -28.43
N HIS A 556 -17.90 2.48 -29.01
CA HIS A 556 -17.57 1.89 -30.31
C HIS A 556 -16.86 0.56 -30.10
N PHE A 557 -17.36 -0.46 -30.69
CA PHE A 557 -16.80 -1.81 -30.69
C PHE A 557 -16.34 -2.16 -32.09
N ALA A 558 -15.18 -2.80 -32.23
CA ALA A 558 -14.76 -3.45 -33.48
C ALA A 558 -14.02 -4.74 -33.16
N MET A 559 -14.37 -5.79 -33.90
CA MET A 559 -13.78 -7.13 -33.73
C MET A 559 -13.31 -7.67 -35.06
N ARG A 560 -12.12 -8.20 -35.09
CA ARG A 560 -11.54 -8.93 -36.20
C ARG A 560 -11.05 -10.28 -35.77
N VAL A 561 -11.56 -11.35 -36.33
CA VAL A 561 -11.13 -12.73 -36.11
C VAL A 561 -10.69 -13.35 -37.41
N ARG A 562 -9.51 -13.98 -37.40
CA ARG A 562 -9.01 -14.78 -38.51
C ARG A 562 -8.61 -16.14 -38.00
N GLY A 563 -9.19 -17.19 -38.54
CA GLY A 563 -8.87 -18.57 -38.26
C GLY A 563 -8.42 -19.27 -39.54
N LYS A 564 -7.47 -20.16 -39.44
CA LYS A 564 -7.04 -21.00 -40.54
C LYS A 564 -6.93 -22.47 -40.10
N ALA A 565 -7.59 -23.35 -40.88
CA ALA A 565 -7.61 -24.78 -40.59
C ALA A 565 -8.07 -25.14 -39.18
N ILE A 566 -9.09 -24.41 -38.64
CA ILE A 566 -9.68 -24.69 -37.34
C ILE A 566 -10.43 -26.00 -37.39
N GLY A 567 -10.03 -27.00 -36.60
CA GLY A 567 -10.68 -28.33 -36.56
C GLY A 567 -12.02 -28.27 -35.81
N LEU A 568 -13.12 -28.00 -36.52
CA LEU A 568 -14.45 -27.89 -35.92
C LEU A 568 -14.89 -29.19 -35.25
N GLY A 569 -14.51 -30.34 -35.79
CA GLY A 569 -14.80 -31.62 -35.14
C GLY A 569 -14.22 -31.72 -33.71
N LYS A 570 -12.96 -31.29 -33.51
CA LYS A 570 -12.36 -31.22 -32.18
C LYS A 570 -12.99 -30.17 -31.26
N VAL A 571 -13.43 -29.05 -31.83
CA VAL A 571 -14.12 -28.00 -31.07
C VAL A 571 -15.50 -28.45 -30.65
N SER A 572 -16.28 -29.10 -31.53
CA SER A 572 -17.61 -29.63 -31.18
C SER A 572 -17.51 -30.75 -30.14
N GLU A 573 -16.51 -31.63 -30.22
CA GLU A 573 -16.27 -32.65 -29.20
C GLU A 573 -16.02 -32.04 -27.80
N GLN A 574 -15.32 -30.91 -27.72
CA GLN A 574 -15.09 -30.22 -26.45
C GLN A 574 -16.32 -29.56 -25.88
N ILE A 575 -17.21 -29.02 -26.71
CA ILE A 575 -18.45 -28.35 -26.28
C ILE A 575 -19.49 -29.37 -25.81
N TYR A 576 -19.68 -30.44 -26.58
CA TYR A 576 -20.78 -31.40 -26.42
C TYR A 576 -20.37 -32.71 -25.75
N ASP A 577 -19.09 -32.88 -25.45
CA ASP A 577 -18.49 -34.11 -24.87
C ASP A 577 -18.77 -35.36 -25.71
N THR A 578 -18.98 -35.19 -27.01
CA THR A 578 -19.25 -36.27 -27.97
C THR A 578 -18.74 -35.91 -29.36
N LYS A 579 -18.30 -36.90 -30.12
CA LYS A 579 -17.85 -36.72 -31.50
C LYS A 579 -19.07 -36.53 -32.42
N LEU A 580 -19.58 -35.31 -32.55
CA LEU A 580 -20.65 -34.98 -33.47
C LEU A 580 -20.20 -34.87 -34.91
N ILE A 581 -19.00 -34.36 -35.11
CA ILE A 581 -18.43 -34.04 -36.41
C ILE A 581 -17.01 -34.60 -36.47
N GLU A 582 -16.66 -35.24 -37.54
CA GLU A 582 -15.29 -35.65 -37.83
C GLU A 582 -14.73 -34.86 -39.03
N GLY A 583 -13.45 -34.54 -39.01
CA GLY A 583 -12.80 -33.66 -40.00
C GLY A 583 -13.17 -32.20 -39.77
N ALA A 584 -13.81 -31.54 -40.75
CA ALA A 584 -14.29 -30.17 -40.70
C ALA A 584 -13.20 -29.13 -40.38
N ALA A 585 -12.12 -29.11 -41.15
CA ALA A 585 -11.17 -28.00 -41.11
C ALA A 585 -11.84 -26.75 -41.66
N ALA A 586 -11.84 -25.65 -40.87
CA ALA A 586 -12.50 -24.43 -41.20
C ALA A 586 -11.55 -23.22 -41.29
N ASP A 587 -11.76 -22.39 -42.27
CA ASP A 587 -11.17 -21.07 -42.38
C ASP A 587 -12.24 -20.02 -41.98
N VAL A 588 -11.88 -19.10 -41.12
CA VAL A 588 -12.79 -18.08 -40.53
C VAL A 588 -12.21 -16.69 -40.74
N ASN A 589 -13.03 -15.75 -41.19
CA ASN A 589 -12.71 -14.33 -41.22
C ASN A 589 -13.93 -13.51 -40.82
N ILE A 590 -13.86 -12.88 -39.65
CA ILE A 590 -14.89 -12.00 -39.12
C ILE A 590 -14.26 -10.61 -39.00
N ASP A 591 -14.90 -9.62 -39.59
CA ASP A 591 -14.52 -8.20 -39.46
C ASP A 591 -15.76 -7.37 -39.29
N VAL A 592 -16.09 -7.05 -38.05
CA VAL A 592 -17.35 -6.39 -37.70
C VAL A 592 -17.11 -5.23 -36.73
N ALA A 593 -17.94 -4.20 -36.82
CA ALA A 593 -17.93 -3.05 -35.95
C ALA A 593 -19.36 -2.63 -35.62
N GLY A 594 -19.55 -2.08 -34.41
CA GLY A 594 -20.87 -1.63 -33.96
C GLY A 594 -20.74 -0.52 -32.90
N ARG A 595 -21.91 0.05 -32.53
CA ARG A 595 -22.00 1.08 -31.50
C ARG A 595 -23.22 0.80 -30.63
N GLY A 596 -23.06 0.86 -29.31
CA GLY A 596 -24.14 0.63 -28.38
C GLY A 596 -23.74 0.58 -26.96
N ASN A 597 -24.71 0.74 -26.03
CA ASN A 597 -24.54 0.66 -24.58
C ASN A 597 -24.89 -0.71 -23.99
N SER A 598 -25.51 -1.57 -24.79
CA SER A 598 -25.88 -2.94 -24.42
C SER A 598 -25.44 -3.93 -25.48
N ALA A 599 -25.51 -5.21 -25.21
CA ALA A 599 -25.25 -6.25 -26.21
C ALA A 599 -26.26 -6.15 -27.36
N ALA A 600 -27.55 -5.94 -27.08
CA ALA A 600 -28.58 -5.76 -28.07
C ALA A 600 -28.35 -4.53 -28.97
N GLU A 601 -27.98 -3.37 -28.39
CA GLU A 601 -27.64 -2.18 -29.17
C GLU A 601 -26.39 -2.39 -30.05
N LEU A 602 -25.38 -3.10 -29.55
CA LEU A 602 -24.18 -3.42 -30.33
C LEU A 602 -24.51 -4.29 -31.53
N MET A 603 -25.39 -5.28 -31.37
CA MET A 603 -25.83 -6.16 -32.45
C MET A 603 -26.74 -5.40 -33.43
N ALA A 604 -27.66 -4.55 -32.96
CA ALA A 604 -28.50 -3.70 -33.78
C ALA A 604 -27.70 -2.72 -34.66
N GLY A 605 -26.56 -2.24 -34.16
CA GLY A 605 -25.62 -1.34 -34.88
C GLY A 605 -24.48 -2.06 -35.61
N LEU A 606 -24.49 -3.40 -35.66
CA LEU A 606 -23.38 -4.17 -36.20
C LEU A 606 -23.27 -4.01 -37.73
N SER A 607 -22.05 -3.79 -38.21
CA SER A 607 -21.78 -3.70 -39.66
C SER A 607 -20.42 -4.35 -39.93
N GLY A 608 -20.29 -4.94 -41.14
CA GLY A 608 -19.06 -5.62 -41.54
C GLY A 608 -19.34 -6.89 -42.35
N GLY A 609 -18.51 -7.94 -42.13
CA GLY A 609 -18.67 -9.22 -42.86
C GLY A 609 -18.22 -10.41 -42.00
N ILE A 610 -18.90 -11.51 -42.27
CA ILE A 610 -18.60 -12.83 -41.66
C ILE A 610 -18.34 -13.81 -42.81
N PHE A 611 -17.21 -14.48 -42.73
CA PHE A 611 -16.81 -15.53 -43.63
C PHE A 611 -16.40 -16.79 -42.87
N LEU A 612 -16.96 -17.91 -43.27
CA LEU A 612 -16.62 -19.25 -42.80
C LEU A 612 -16.60 -20.19 -44.02
N ALA A 613 -15.49 -20.90 -44.17
CA ALA A 613 -15.42 -21.98 -45.14
C ALA A 613 -14.98 -23.28 -44.45
N VAL A 614 -15.74 -24.32 -44.59
CA VAL A 614 -15.56 -25.63 -43.98
C VAL A 614 -15.24 -26.64 -45.06
N GLY A 615 -14.17 -27.38 -44.90
CA GLY A 615 -13.79 -28.49 -45.76
C GLY A 615 -14.60 -29.74 -45.47
N LYS A 616 -14.11 -30.88 -46.00
CA LYS A 616 -14.78 -32.17 -45.83
C LYS A 616 -15.01 -32.54 -44.39
N ALA A 617 -16.23 -33.01 -44.09
CA ALA A 617 -16.63 -33.41 -42.75
C ALA A 617 -17.60 -34.60 -42.80
N THR A 618 -17.63 -35.37 -41.70
CA THR A 618 -18.64 -36.41 -41.48
C THR A 618 -19.41 -36.05 -40.22
N ILE A 619 -20.74 -35.91 -40.37
CA ILE A 619 -21.68 -35.59 -39.28
C ILE A 619 -22.32 -36.90 -38.83
N HIS A 620 -22.33 -37.18 -37.53
CA HIS A 620 -22.99 -38.36 -36.92
C HIS A 620 -24.44 -38.01 -36.56
N ASN A 621 -25.40 -38.35 -37.38
CA ASN A 621 -26.81 -37.95 -37.28
C ASN A 621 -27.46 -38.42 -35.97
N LYS A 622 -27.25 -39.65 -35.51
CA LYS A 622 -27.81 -40.17 -34.26
C LYS A 622 -27.31 -39.40 -33.00
N ARG A 623 -26.06 -38.92 -33.04
CA ARG A 623 -25.47 -38.16 -31.94
C ARG A 623 -25.92 -36.72 -31.94
N LEU A 624 -26.07 -36.14 -33.14
CA LEU A 624 -26.58 -34.77 -33.32
C LEU A 624 -27.97 -34.63 -32.75
N ARG A 625 -28.90 -35.58 -33.07
CA ARG A 625 -30.26 -35.61 -32.51
C ARG A 625 -30.33 -35.63 -30.98
N LYS A 626 -29.36 -36.21 -30.30
CA LYS A 626 -29.32 -36.25 -28.81
C LYS A 626 -28.91 -34.94 -28.17
N VAL A 627 -28.29 -34.03 -28.95
CA VAL A 627 -27.61 -32.86 -28.39
C VAL A 627 -28.28 -31.55 -28.85
N SER A 628 -28.90 -31.52 -30.01
CA SER A 628 -29.52 -30.31 -30.54
C SER A 628 -30.97 -30.57 -30.98
N ALA A 629 -31.89 -29.85 -30.35
CA ALA A 629 -33.27 -29.70 -30.82
C ALA A 629 -33.40 -28.52 -31.80
N ASP A 630 -32.30 -28.14 -32.48
CA ASP A 630 -32.23 -26.87 -33.20
C ASP A 630 -32.42 -27.03 -34.72
N VAL A 631 -32.73 -25.88 -35.38
CA VAL A 631 -32.95 -25.70 -36.81
C VAL A 631 -31.98 -26.45 -37.72
N VAL A 632 -30.71 -26.53 -37.35
CA VAL A 632 -29.72 -27.27 -38.11
C VAL A 632 -30.05 -28.76 -38.17
N THR A 633 -30.60 -29.31 -37.08
CA THR A 633 -31.05 -30.70 -37.02
C THR A 633 -32.31 -30.88 -37.86
N GLU A 634 -33.26 -29.95 -37.75
CA GLU A 634 -34.53 -30.02 -38.48
C GLU A 634 -34.35 -29.80 -39.98
N VAL A 635 -33.49 -28.88 -40.40
CA VAL A 635 -33.09 -28.73 -41.80
C VAL A 635 -32.33 -29.94 -42.30
N LEU A 636 -31.41 -30.49 -41.53
CA LEU A 636 -30.68 -31.72 -41.88
C LEU A 636 -31.61 -32.95 -41.93
N GLU A 637 -32.60 -33.05 -41.05
CA GLU A 637 -33.61 -34.11 -41.07
C GLU A 637 -34.52 -34.00 -42.27
N THR A 638 -34.96 -32.78 -42.65
CA THR A 638 -35.71 -32.52 -43.86
C THR A 638 -34.92 -32.93 -45.09
N VAL A 639 -33.61 -32.69 -45.11
CA VAL A 639 -32.67 -33.13 -46.17
C VAL A 639 -32.43 -34.64 -46.14
N ALA A 640 -32.47 -35.25 -44.95
CA ALA A 640 -32.25 -36.68 -44.75
C ALA A 640 -33.53 -37.52 -44.92
N MET A 641 -34.69 -36.90 -45.11
CA MET A 641 -36.00 -37.62 -45.28
C MET A 641 -36.04 -38.75 -46.29
N GLN A 642 -35.02 -38.84 -47.15
CA GLN A 642 -34.89 -39.97 -48.14
C GLN A 642 -34.03 -41.11 -47.60
N SER A 643 -33.50 -41.11 -46.38
CA SER A 643 -32.70 -42.19 -45.83
C SER A 643 -32.77 -42.24 -44.30
N HIS A 644 -33.83 -42.87 -43.78
CA HIS A 644 -33.98 -43.14 -42.32
C HIS A 644 -32.94 -44.09 -41.72
N GLU A 645 -32.02 -44.67 -42.56
CA GLU A 645 -31.04 -45.66 -42.14
C GLU A 645 -29.62 -45.14 -42.02
N ASP A 646 -29.29 -43.97 -42.56
CA ASP A 646 -27.91 -43.50 -42.59
C ASP A 646 -27.49 -42.91 -41.22
N GLU A 647 -26.54 -43.55 -40.61
CA GLU A 647 -25.93 -43.10 -39.35
C GLU A 647 -25.08 -41.84 -39.49
N THR A 648 -24.63 -41.51 -40.69
CA THR A 648 -23.72 -40.40 -40.99
C THR A 648 -24.07 -39.61 -42.23
N THR A 649 -23.84 -38.31 -42.20
CA THR A 649 -23.92 -37.40 -43.36
C THR A 649 -22.50 -36.94 -43.75
N HIS A 650 -22.12 -37.19 -45.02
CA HIS A 650 -20.82 -36.74 -45.51
C HIS A 650 -20.97 -35.38 -46.20
N VAL A 651 -20.42 -34.34 -45.55
CA VAL A 651 -20.31 -32.98 -46.07
C VAL A 651 -19.03 -32.86 -46.90
N ARG A 652 -19.17 -32.33 -48.13
CA ARG A 652 -18.05 -32.04 -49.04
C ARG A 652 -17.45 -30.68 -48.77
N CYS A 653 -18.33 -29.69 -48.51
CA CYS A 653 -17.98 -28.34 -48.16
C CYS A 653 -19.17 -27.65 -47.50
N ALA A 654 -18.92 -26.60 -46.71
CA ALA A 654 -19.92 -25.62 -46.31
C ALA A 654 -19.31 -24.20 -46.29
N VAL A 655 -20.05 -23.22 -46.71
CA VAL A 655 -19.62 -21.83 -46.84
C VAL A 655 -20.69 -20.91 -46.24
N VAL A 656 -20.24 -19.96 -45.43
CA VAL A 656 -21.05 -18.82 -44.98
C VAL A 656 -20.27 -17.56 -45.31
N ARG A 657 -20.80 -16.73 -46.18
CA ARG A 657 -20.22 -15.45 -46.58
C ARG A 657 -21.29 -14.39 -46.59
N VAL A 658 -21.42 -13.66 -45.48
CA VAL A 658 -22.55 -12.75 -45.30
C VAL A 658 -22.07 -11.36 -44.90
N PRO A 659 -22.56 -10.33 -45.61
CA PRO A 659 -22.42 -8.94 -45.17
C PRO A 659 -23.42 -8.65 -44.06
N VAL A 660 -23.01 -7.77 -43.12
CA VAL A 660 -23.87 -7.24 -42.06
C VAL A 660 -23.93 -5.73 -42.21
N LYS A 661 -25.12 -5.14 -42.30
CA LYS A 661 -25.32 -3.68 -42.38
C LYS A 661 -26.35 -3.26 -41.33
N ASN A 662 -25.95 -2.44 -40.37
CA ASN A 662 -26.80 -1.93 -39.28
C ASN A 662 -27.68 -3.02 -38.64
N GLY A 663 -27.06 -4.13 -38.27
CA GLY A 663 -27.70 -5.27 -37.62
C GLY A 663 -28.46 -6.20 -38.54
N VAL A 664 -28.53 -5.94 -39.83
CA VAL A 664 -29.19 -6.83 -40.80
C VAL A 664 -28.13 -7.60 -41.58
N VAL A 665 -28.22 -8.92 -41.53
CA VAL A 665 -27.44 -9.87 -42.32
C VAL A 665 -28.21 -10.19 -43.55
N SER A 666 -27.70 -9.86 -44.73
CA SER A 666 -28.32 -10.21 -46.02
C SER A 666 -27.69 -11.51 -46.54
N VAL A 667 -28.52 -12.44 -46.89
CA VAL A 667 -28.15 -13.75 -47.45
C VAL A 667 -28.68 -13.86 -48.85
N ASP A 668 -27.82 -14.01 -49.84
CA ASP A 668 -28.17 -14.25 -51.24
C ASP A 668 -27.34 -15.41 -51.79
N ARG A 669 -27.75 -16.64 -51.48
CA ARG A 669 -27.07 -17.90 -51.79
C ARG A 669 -25.61 -17.95 -51.30
N THR A 670 -25.29 -17.08 -50.37
CA THR A 670 -23.94 -16.97 -49.78
C THR A 670 -23.78 -17.83 -48.52
N ILE A 671 -24.83 -18.49 -48.07
CA ILE A 671 -24.82 -19.63 -47.15
C ILE A 671 -25.07 -20.88 -48.00
N ALA A 672 -24.09 -21.77 -48.09
CA ALA A 672 -24.18 -22.96 -48.95
C ALA A 672 -23.52 -24.17 -48.25
N MET A 673 -24.06 -25.35 -48.48
CA MET A 673 -23.52 -26.62 -48.04
C MET A 673 -23.70 -27.70 -49.12
N GLU A 674 -22.69 -28.49 -49.34
CA GLU A 674 -22.75 -29.65 -50.21
C GLU A 674 -22.46 -30.92 -49.42
N THR A 675 -23.34 -31.87 -49.58
CA THR A 675 -23.14 -33.25 -49.11
C THR A 675 -22.88 -34.17 -50.33
N THR A 676 -22.70 -35.46 -50.12
CA THR A 676 -22.60 -36.46 -51.17
C THR A 676 -23.91 -36.63 -51.93
N ARG A 677 -25.07 -36.26 -51.34
CA ARG A 677 -26.39 -36.48 -51.89
C ARG A 677 -27.14 -35.22 -52.33
N ALA A 678 -26.90 -34.10 -51.70
CA ALA A 678 -27.59 -32.87 -51.95
C ALA A 678 -26.68 -31.65 -51.81
N ALA A 679 -27.09 -30.55 -52.45
CA ALA A 679 -26.52 -29.23 -52.26
C ALA A 679 -27.63 -28.30 -51.73
N LEU A 680 -27.32 -27.49 -50.76
CA LEU A 680 -28.17 -26.52 -50.14
C LEU A 680 -27.61 -25.11 -50.33
N SER A 681 -28.49 -24.15 -50.52
CA SER A 681 -28.20 -22.72 -50.45
C SER A 681 -29.33 -21.99 -49.74
N ALA A 682 -28.99 -20.91 -49.03
CA ALA A 682 -29.97 -20.10 -48.34
C ALA A 682 -30.02 -18.69 -48.93
N SER A 683 -31.20 -18.10 -48.94
CA SER A 683 -31.48 -16.72 -49.34
C SER A 683 -32.47 -16.07 -48.36
N GLY A 684 -32.31 -14.76 -48.06
CA GLY A 684 -33.18 -14.08 -47.13
C GLY A 684 -32.40 -13.12 -46.19
N SER A 685 -32.83 -12.98 -44.94
CA SER A 685 -32.20 -12.08 -44.01
C SER A 685 -32.28 -12.56 -42.57
N ILE A 686 -31.28 -12.10 -41.74
CA ILE A 686 -31.27 -12.26 -40.31
C ILE A 686 -31.20 -10.85 -39.71
N ASP A 687 -32.17 -10.47 -38.92
CA ASP A 687 -32.24 -9.16 -38.28
C ASP A 687 -31.80 -9.26 -36.80
N LEU A 688 -30.55 -8.85 -36.53
CA LEU A 688 -29.97 -8.87 -35.18
C LEU A 688 -30.59 -7.86 -34.21
N ARG A 689 -31.46 -6.92 -34.70
CA ARG A 689 -32.13 -5.92 -33.87
C ARG A 689 -33.24 -6.53 -33.02
N ASN A 690 -34.01 -7.41 -33.66
CA ASN A 690 -35.11 -8.14 -33.06
C ASN A 690 -34.87 -9.65 -32.98
N GLU A 691 -33.67 -10.07 -33.40
CA GLU A 691 -33.24 -11.48 -33.45
C GLU A 691 -34.08 -12.32 -34.45
N GLY A 692 -34.68 -11.65 -35.46
CA GLY A 692 -35.57 -12.28 -36.39
C GLY A 692 -34.87 -13.04 -37.51
N LEU A 693 -35.44 -14.16 -37.91
CA LEU A 693 -34.97 -15.01 -38.99
C LEU A 693 -36.05 -15.02 -40.11
N ASP A 694 -35.61 -14.85 -41.35
CA ASP A 694 -36.44 -15.12 -42.53
C ASP A 694 -35.52 -15.60 -43.66
N LEU A 695 -35.35 -16.90 -43.74
CA LEU A 695 -34.45 -17.57 -44.70
C LEU A 695 -35.23 -18.62 -45.50
N GLY A 696 -35.15 -18.52 -46.80
CA GLY A 696 -35.56 -19.59 -47.75
C GLY A 696 -34.36 -20.52 -47.98
N VAL A 697 -34.58 -21.80 -47.97
CA VAL A 697 -33.56 -22.82 -48.23
C VAL A 697 -33.86 -23.55 -49.51
N ASP A 698 -32.96 -23.43 -50.49
CA ASP A 698 -33.03 -24.14 -51.77
C ASP A 698 -32.24 -25.47 -51.61
N LEU A 699 -32.89 -26.57 -51.99
CA LEU A 699 -32.34 -27.92 -51.96
C LEU A 699 -32.28 -28.52 -53.36
N VAL A 700 -31.10 -28.98 -53.74
CA VAL A 700 -30.86 -29.65 -55.06
C VAL A 700 -30.24 -31.03 -54.81
N GLY A 701 -30.91 -32.10 -55.29
CA GLY A 701 -30.38 -33.46 -55.25
C GLY A 701 -29.23 -33.66 -56.25
N ARG A 702 -28.22 -34.43 -55.85
CA ARG A 702 -27.00 -34.69 -56.66
C ARG A 702 -26.95 -36.08 -57.30
N ASN A 703 -27.63 -37.08 -56.78
CA ASN A 703 -27.62 -38.46 -57.25
C ASN A 703 -29.06 -39.05 -57.29
N GLY A 704 -29.56 -39.51 -58.48
CA GLY A 704 -30.86 -40.17 -58.64
C GLY A 704 -31.59 -39.75 -59.92
N PRO A 705 -32.58 -40.51 -60.39
CA PRO A 705 -33.44 -40.06 -61.45
C PRO A 705 -34.30 -38.89 -60.99
N ASN A 706 -34.08 -37.75 -61.61
CA ASN A 706 -34.39 -36.39 -61.08
C ASN A 706 -35.83 -35.99 -61.20
N LEU A 707 -36.81 -36.79 -60.89
CA LEU A 707 -38.22 -36.38 -60.94
C LEU A 707 -38.67 -35.68 -59.61
N GLY A 708 -37.84 -35.52 -58.62
CA GLY A 708 -38.20 -34.98 -57.31
C GLY A 708 -37.46 -33.76 -56.78
N ALA A 709 -36.20 -33.58 -57.19
CA ALA A 709 -35.35 -32.62 -56.51
C ALA A 709 -35.51 -31.16 -56.99
N SER A 710 -35.83 -30.95 -58.24
CA SER A 710 -36.16 -29.61 -58.79
C SER A 710 -37.49 -29.05 -58.31
N SER A 711 -38.37 -29.93 -57.75
CA SER A 711 -39.71 -29.54 -57.29
C SER A 711 -39.66 -29.01 -55.83
N PHE A 712 -38.55 -29.13 -55.14
CA PHE A 712 -38.44 -28.75 -53.72
C PHE A 712 -37.57 -27.48 -53.49
N SER A 713 -37.11 -26.82 -54.56
CA SER A 713 -36.43 -25.52 -54.43
C SER A 713 -37.41 -24.45 -53.90
N GLY A 714 -37.05 -23.77 -52.82
CA GLY A 714 -37.85 -22.71 -52.16
C GLY A 714 -38.96 -23.20 -51.26
N LEU A 715 -39.10 -24.52 -51.03
CA LEU A 715 -40.19 -25.06 -50.17
C LEU A 715 -39.95 -24.99 -48.68
N VAL A 716 -38.68 -24.90 -48.25
CA VAL A 716 -38.32 -24.83 -46.85
C VAL A 716 -38.00 -23.41 -46.46
N ARG A 717 -38.72 -22.91 -45.48
CA ARG A 717 -38.47 -21.57 -44.92
C ARG A 717 -38.23 -21.63 -43.46
N VAL A 718 -37.18 -20.92 -43.01
CA VAL A 718 -36.80 -20.80 -41.56
C VAL A 718 -37.21 -19.41 -41.12
N ARG A 719 -38.15 -19.32 -40.19
CA ARG A 719 -38.69 -18.10 -39.60
C ARG A 719 -38.56 -18.08 -38.09
N GLY A 720 -39.08 -17.06 -37.42
CA GLY A 720 -39.06 -16.93 -35.97
C GLY A 720 -37.87 -16.13 -35.48
N THR A 721 -37.30 -16.51 -34.35
CA THR A 721 -36.14 -15.85 -33.75
C THR A 721 -34.90 -16.75 -33.76
N ILE A 722 -33.72 -16.14 -33.56
CA ILE A 722 -32.45 -16.92 -33.42
C ILE A 722 -32.53 -17.86 -32.22
N ALA A 723 -33.29 -17.48 -31.14
CA ALA A 723 -33.48 -18.27 -29.94
C ALA A 723 -34.52 -19.41 -30.17
N GLU A 724 -35.58 -19.13 -30.91
CA GLU A 724 -36.68 -20.03 -31.16
C GLU A 724 -37.00 -20.01 -32.70
N PRO A 725 -36.21 -20.71 -33.49
CA PRO A 725 -36.42 -20.79 -34.93
C PRO A 725 -37.50 -21.81 -35.26
N GLU A 726 -38.29 -21.52 -36.32
CA GLU A 726 -39.35 -22.35 -36.79
C GLU A 726 -39.08 -22.74 -38.28
N VAL A 727 -39.11 -24.02 -38.55
CA VAL A 727 -38.98 -24.54 -39.90
C VAL A 727 -40.37 -24.90 -40.47
N GLY A 728 -40.71 -24.35 -41.59
CA GLY A 728 -42.01 -24.57 -42.20
C GLY A 728 -41.99 -24.62 -43.75
N ALA A 729 -43.07 -25.07 -44.34
CA ALA A 729 -43.24 -25.05 -45.79
C ALA A 729 -43.58 -23.62 -46.26
N ASP A 730 -43.00 -23.17 -47.39
CA ASP A 730 -43.36 -21.87 -47.99
C ASP A 730 -44.59 -22.03 -48.90
N ALA A 731 -45.72 -21.43 -48.50
CA ALA A 731 -46.97 -21.49 -49.27
C ALA A 731 -46.80 -20.93 -50.70
N VAL A 732 -45.92 -19.97 -50.91
CA VAL A 732 -45.65 -19.39 -52.26
C VAL A 732 -44.85 -20.40 -53.13
N GLY A 733 -43.92 -21.10 -52.56
CA GLY A 733 -43.15 -22.17 -53.16
C GLY A 733 -44.03 -23.34 -53.56
N ILE A 734 -45.02 -23.73 -52.72
CA ILE A 734 -46.01 -24.77 -53.02
C ILE A 734 -46.88 -24.39 -54.19
N ALA A 735 -47.39 -23.15 -54.26
CA ALA A 735 -48.18 -22.66 -55.40
C ALA A 735 -47.37 -22.66 -56.73
N GLY A 736 -46.03 -22.30 -56.62
CA GLY A 736 -45.15 -22.37 -57.79
C GLY A 736 -44.94 -23.79 -58.32
N VAL A 737 -44.76 -24.74 -57.34
CA VAL A 737 -44.68 -26.18 -57.76
C VAL A 737 -45.98 -26.70 -58.35
N ALA A 738 -47.13 -26.35 -57.81
CA ALA A 738 -48.42 -26.70 -58.37
C ALA A 738 -48.64 -26.13 -59.80
N ALA A 739 -48.19 -24.87 -60.01
CA ALA A 739 -48.23 -24.24 -61.34
C ALA A 739 -47.27 -24.93 -62.36
N THR A 740 -46.10 -25.37 -61.93
CA THR A 740 -45.10 -26.09 -62.74
C THR A 740 -45.59 -27.49 -63.10
N VAL A 741 -46.24 -28.18 -62.19
CA VAL A 741 -46.87 -29.47 -62.43
C VAL A 741 -48.03 -29.34 -63.40
N ALA A 742 -48.88 -28.34 -63.16
CA ALA A 742 -49.99 -28.06 -64.08
C ALA A 742 -49.53 -27.69 -65.53
N GLY A 743 -48.45 -26.87 -65.62
CA GLY A 743 -47.80 -26.56 -66.92
C GLY A 743 -47.17 -27.75 -67.60
N ALA A 744 -46.59 -28.65 -66.77
CA ALA A 744 -45.97 -29.90 -67.28
C ALA A 744 -46.99 -30.83 -67.85
N VAL A 745 -48.17 -30.94 -67.23
CA VAL A 745 -49.29 -31.74 -67.76
C VAL A 745 -49.77 -31.13 -69.05
N ALA A 746 -49.91 -29.79 -69.17
CA ALA A 746 -50.30 -29.08 -70.34
C ALA A 746 -49.33 -29.16 -71.50
N THR A 747 -48.05 -29.38 -71.29
CA THR A 747 -46.96 -29.49 -72.29
C THR A 747 -46.54 -30.93 -72.60
N GLY A 748 -47.27 -31.94 -72.11
CA GLY A 748 -46.95 -33.35 -72.32
C GLY A 748 -45.62 -33.77 -71.62
N GLY A 749 -45.23 -33.11 -70.57
CA GLY A 749 -44.01 -33.42 -69.77
C GLY A 749 -42.73 -32.80 -70.31
N LEU A 750 -42.71 -32.09 -71.40
CA LEU A 750 -41.50 -31.47 -71.97
C LEU A 750 -40.93 -30.37 -71.08
N SER A 751 -41.73 -29.65 -70.35
CA SER A 751 -41.32 -28.64 -69.43
C SER A 751 -40.57 -29.24 -68.20
N LEU A 752 -40.97 -30.45 -67.77
CA LEU A 752 -40.29 -31.16 -66.66
C LEU A 752 -38.90 -31.71 -67.10
N ILE A 753 -38.84 -32.16 -68.39
CA ILE A 753 -37.56 -32.64 -68.97
C ILE A 753 -36.60 -31.46 -69.13
N ALA A 754 -37.05 -30.29 -69.60
CA ALA A 754 -36.25 -29.09 -69.71
C ALA A 754 -35.77 -28.55 -68.34
N GLN A 755 -36.66 -28.52 -67.36
CA GLN A 755 -36.31 -28.15 -66.01
C GLN A 755 -35.32 -29.16 -65.31
N GLY A 756 -35.54 -30.47 -65.62
CA GLY A 756 -34.58 -31.51 -65.15
C GLY A 756 -33.18 -31.35 -65.70
N LEU A 757 -33.04 -31.03 -66.99
CA LEU A 757 -31.77 -30.76 -67.67
C LEU A 757 -31.12 -29.45 -67.12
N ILE A 758 -31.90 -28.38 -66.93
CA ILE A 758 -31.43 -27.12 -66.41
C ILE A 758 -30.97 -27.29 -64.95
N SER A 759 -31.71 -28.09 -64.16
CA SER A 759 -31.30 -28.39 -62.74
C SER A 759 -30.08 -29.29 -62.70
N GLN A 760 -29.85 -30.20 -63.65
CA GLN A 760 -28.66 -31.03 -63.73
C GLN A 760 -27.42 -30.21 -64.12
N ILE A 761 -27.57 -29.21 -65.02
CA ILE A 761 -26.47 -28.28 -65.34
C ILE A 761 -26.18 -27.36 -64.17
N ALA A 762 -27.15 -26.98 -63.37
CA ALA A 762 -26.98 -26.21 -62.17
C ALA A 762 -26.37 -27.02 -61.03
N ALA A 763 -26.66 -28.32 -60.92
CA ALA A 763 -26.10 -29.23 -59.92
C ALA A 763 -24.63 -29.60 -60.19
N ASP A 764 -24.15 -29.52 -61.39
CA ASP A 764 -22.75 -29.75 -61.78
C ASP A 764 -21.81 -28.57 -61.38
N ARG A 765 -22.40 -27.37 -61.20
CA ARG A 765 -21.66 -26.24 -60.61
C ARG A 765 -21.61 -26.39 -59.07
N SER A 766 -20.37 -26.45 -58.47
CA SER A 766 -20.22 -26.51 -57.04
C SER A 766 -20.94 -25.31 -56.37
N THR A 767 -22.00 -25.56 -55.59
CA THR A 767 -22.80 -24.54 -54.88
C THR A 767 -21.92 -23.76 -53.89
N CYS A 768 -20.98 -24.48 -53.23
CA CYS A 768 -20.00 -23.82 -52.39
C CYS A 768 -19.05 -22.91 -53.16
N ARG A 769 -18.68 -23.27 -54.40
CA ARG A 769 -17.84 -22.44 -55.27
C ARG A 769 -18.59 -21.19 -55.71
N THR A 770 -19.86 -21.32 -56.08
CA THR A 770 -20.71 -20.19 -56.39
C THR A 770 -20.85 -19.22 -55.21
N ALA A 771 -21.04 -19.75 -53.98
CA ALA A 771 -21.12 -18.92 -52.76
C ALA A 771 -19.79 -18.20 -52.44
N LEU A 772 -18.67 -18.76 -52.87
CA LEU A 772 -17.36 -18.11 -52.73
C LEU A 772 -17.11 -17.05 -53.79
N GLU A 773 -17.66 -17.22 -55.05
CA GLU A 773 -17.43 -16.35 -56.18
C GLU A 773 -18.45 -15.20 -56.31
N ILE A 774 -19.60 -15.24 -55.60
CA ILE A 774 -20.57 -14.17 -55.58
C ILE A 774 -19.95 -12.90 -54.98
N ASP A 775 -19.63 -11.95 -55.85
CA ASP A 775 -19.12 -10.65 -55.44
C ASP A 775 -20.27 -9.74 -55.04
N ASN A 776 -20.68 -9.77 -53.80
CA ASN A 776 -21.71 -8.86 -53.26
C ASN A 776 -21.11 -7.44 -53.15
N GLY A 777 -20.96 -6.78 -54.30
CA GLY A 777 -20.45 -5.43 -54.54
C GLY A 777 -20.19 -4.62 -53.29
N GLY A 778 -18.97 -4.66 -52.74
CA GLY A 778 -18.56 -3.75 -51.71
C GLY A 778 -18.09 -4.33 -50.37
N ALA A 779 -17.94 -5.65 -50.21
CA ALA A 779 -17.39 -6.21 -48.97
C ALA A 779 -15.89 -6.05 -48.79
N THR A 780 -15.22 -5.34 -49.67
CA THR A 780 -13.82 -4.89 -49.51
C THR A 780 -13.73 -3.38 -49.29
N GLN A 781 -14.74 -2.77 -48.73
CA GLN A 781 -14.47 -1.50 -48.01
C GLN A 781 -13.75 -1.86 -46.71
N THR A 782 -12.45 -1.94 -46.82
CA THR A 782 -11.54 -1.59 -45.73
C THR A 782 -12.08 -0.27 -45.20
N VAL A 783 -12.93 -0.36 -44.18
CA VAL A 783 -13.37 0.84 -43.46
C VAL A 783 -12.09 1.55 -43.07
N ALA A 784 -11.91 2.75 -43.60
CA ALA A 784 -10.67 3.53 -43.58
C ALA A 784 -10.25 3.88 -42.13
N PHE A 785 -9.71 2.92 -41.46
CA PHE A 785 -8.82 3.13 -40.30
C PHE A 785 -7.36 3.38 -40.76
N THR A 786 -7.12 3.50 -42.05
CA THR A 786 -5.80 3.64 -42.67
C THR A 786 -5.31 5.08 -42.72
N LYS A 787 -6.09 6.07 -42.32
CA LYS A 787 -5.61 7.47 -42.37
C LYS A 787 -4.93 7.96 -41.07
N THR A 788 -4.99 7.20 -39.97
CA THR A 788 -4.23 7.55 -38.73
C THR A 788 -2.90 6.82 -38.62
N ARG A 789 -2.63 5.81 -39.45
CA ARG A 789 -1.41 5.00 -39.35
C ARG A 789 -0.23 5.55 -40.14
N SER A 790 -0.47 6.40 -41.13
CA SER A 790 0.63 7.05 -41.84
C SER A 790 1.18 8.27 -41.07
N GLN A 791 0.35 8.98 -40.32
CA GLN A 791 0.82 10.09 -39.47
C GLN A 791 1.53 9.60 -38.21
N ASP A 792 1.00 8.56 -37.50
CA ASP A 792 1.68 7.97 -36.32
C ASP A 792 2.99 7.23 -36.68
N ALA A 793 3.11 6.67 -37.88
CA ALA A 793 4.36 6.03 -38.31
C ALA A 793 5.40 7.06 -38.74
N GLN A 794 4.99 8.18 -39.37
CA GLN A 794 5.90 9.27 -39.70
C GLN A 794 6.35 10.07 -38.48
N GLU A 795 5.46 10.28 -37.48
CA GLU A 795 5.86 10.90 -36.19
C GLU A 795 6.77 9.98 -35.37
N ARG A 796 6.59 8.67 -35.36
CA ARG A 796 7.50 7.76 -34.66
C ARG A 796 8.87 7.64 -35.35
N ASP A 797 8.92 7.68 -36.67
CA ASP A 797 10.17 7.66 -37.41
C ASP A 797 10.94 9.00 -37.29
N SER A 798 10.24 10.15 -37.24
CA SER A 798 10.83 11.43 -36.94
C SER A 798 11.30 11.57 -35.50
N ALA A 799 10.52 11.06 -34.51
CA ALA A 799 10.92 11.03 -33.10
C ALA A 799 12.12 10.10 -32.83
N THR A 800 12.20 8.97 -33.55
CA THR A 800 13.33 8.03 -33.44
C THR A 800 14.59 8.56 -34.12
N ARG A 801 14.47 9.31 -35.22
CA ARG A 801 15.60 9.99 -35.88
C ARG A 801 16.10 11.19 -35.05
N SER A 802 15.22 11.96 -34.45
CA SER A 802 15.53 13.07 -33.54
C SER A 802 16.26 12.54 -32.28
N SER A 803 15.80 11.47 -31.67
CA SER A 803 16.44 10.87 -30.49
C SER A 803 17.82 10.25 -30.79
N LYS A 804 18.00 9.63 -31.96
CA LYS A 804 19.31 9.15 -32.42
C LYS A 804 20.28 10.28 -32.72
N GLN A 805 19.80 11.41 -33.26
CA GLN A 805 20.61 12.59 -33.55
C GLN A 805 20.99 13.35 -32.27
N ALA A 806 20.09 13.42 -31.27
CA ALA A 806 20.39 13.95 -29.94
C ALA A 806 21.42 13.09 -29.20
N ARG A 807 21.34 11.78 -29.31
CA ARG A 807 22.33 10.86 -28.72
C ARG A 807 23.72 10.97 -29.39
N ARG A 808 23.78 11.14 -30.73
CA ARG A 808 25.05 11.36 -31.44
C ARG A 808 25.68 12.69 -31.08
N ARG A 809 24.89 13.76 -30.87
CA ARG A 809 25.38 15.07 -30.39
C ARG A 809 25.89 15.03 -28.94
N ALA A 810 25.23 14.25 -28.06
CA ALA A 810 25.67 14.07 -26.69
C ALA A 810 27.00 13.27 -26.58
N VAL A 811 27.18 12.25 -27.43
CA VAL A 811 28.43 11.48 -27.49
C VAL A 811 29.57 12.31 -28.08
N ALA A 812 29.30 13.11 -29.12
CA ALA A 812 30.32 14.01 -29.70
C ALA A 812 30.70 15.18 -28.75
N ALA A 813 29.79 15.61 -27.86
CA ALA A 813 30.08 16.61 -26.83
C ALA A 813 30.89 16.03 -25.65
N SER A 814 30.77 14.73 -25.36
CA SER A 814 31.59 14.08 -24.33
C SER A 814 33.01 13.72 -24.83
N GLU A 815 33.17 13.44 -26.10
CA GLU A 815 34.52 13.23 -26.71
C GLU A 815 35.29 14.54 -26.95
N GLY A 816 34.61 15.67 -27.19
CA GLY A 816 35.22 16.99 -27.31
C GLY A 816 35.66 17.63 -25.99
N SER A 817 35.18 17.15 -24.85
CA SER A 817 35.57 17.60 -23.50
C SER A 817 36.81 16.85 -22.96
N ALA A 818 37.05 15.62 -23.45
CA ALA A 818 38.19 14.81 -23.01
C ALA A 818 39.52 15.20 -23.69
N THR A 819 39.50 15.98 -24.79
CA THR A 819 40.68 16.45 -25.49
C THR A 819 41.14 17.86 -25.10
N LYS A 820 40.41 18.57 -24.24
CA LYS A 820 40.76 19.93 -23.80
C LYS A 820 41.40 20.01 -22.41
N THR A 821 41.53 18.90 -21.70
CA THR A 821 42.15 18.79 -20.37
C THR A 821 43.57 18.21 -20.39
N ALA A 822 44.14 17.93 -21.57
CA ALA A 822 45.49 17.39 -21.71
C ALA A 822 46.53 18.39 -22.30
N ALA A 823 46.18 19.70 -22.42
CA ALA A 823 47.06 20.68 -23.03
C ALA A 823 47.44 21.89 -22.14
N ASP A 824 47.10 21.86 -20.83
CA ASP A 824 47.58 22.89 -19.88
C ASP A 824 48.09 22.17 -18.61
N GLY A 825 49.36 21.79 -18.67
CA GLY A 825 50.05 21.14 -17.56
C GLY A 825 51.50 20.82 -17.92
N SER A 826 52.28 21.78 -18.34
CA SER A 826 53.74 21.74 -18.28
C SER A 826 54.27 23.11 -17.80
#